data_4dff50abe8d2ac18040c4d407088e74b
#
_entry.id   4dff50abe8d2ac18040c4d407088e74b
#
_cell.length_a   1.000
_cell.length_b   1.000
_cell.length_c   1.000
_cell.angle_alpha   90.00
_cell.angle_beta   90.00
_cell.angle_gamma   90.00
#
_symmetry.space_group_name_H-M   'P 1'
#
loop_
_entity.id
_entity.type
_entity.pdbx_description
1 polymer ?
#
loop_
_entity_poly.entity_id
_entity_poly.type
_entity_poly.pdbx_seq_one_letter_code
_entity_poly.pdbx_strand_id
1 'polypeptide(L)'
;MSKIGKRAILLLLALPIGFNVMAQETKKPTLEELIPGGESYRYADNLYGLQWWGDECIKPGVDTLYSIQPKTGKETMVITREQINKVLEENKAGKLSHLYSVSFPWADKPQMLFKIAGKFIVYDFKSNQVVSTLKPKDGADNEDYCAASGNVAYTIGNNLYVNEKAVTNEPEGIVCGQTVHRNEFGINKGTFWSPKGNLLAFYRMDESMVTQYPLVDITARVGEVNNVRYPMAGMTSHQVKVGIYNPATGKSIYLNAGDPTDRYFTNISWSPDEKSLYLIEVNRDQNHAKLCQYNAETGEPMGVLYEEMHPKYVEPQNAIVFLPWDPTKFIYQSQRDGYNHLYLFDANAANMKGETYNSANGGTYFQAGKVKQLTKGNWLVSDVLGFNTKRKEIIFTAVEGLRSGHFAVNVSNGKISQPFENCKESEHSGMLNASGTYLIDRYSTKDQPRIINLVDTKNFKETANLLTAESPYEGYQMPSIETGTIKAADGTTDLHYRLMKPANFDPAKKYPVIVYVYGGPHAQCVTGGWQNGARGWDTYMAGKGYIMFTIDNRGSSNRGLAFENATFRRLGIEEGKDQVKGVEFLKSLSYVDSERIGVHGWSFGGHMTTALMLRYPEIFKVGVAGGPVIDWGYYEVMYGERYMDTPESNPEGYKEC
;
A
#
# COMPACT_ATOMS: atom_id res chain seq x y z
N MET A 1 12.56 24.53 -93.98
CA MET A 1 11.76 25.72 -93.60
C MET A 1 11.58 25.70 -92.11
N SER A 2 12.20 26.67 -91.43
CA SER A 2 12.33 26.83 -90.00
C SER A 2 11.05 27.35 -89.31
N LYS A 3 10.87 26.97 -88.09
CA LYS A 3 10.20 27.83 -87.09
C LYS A 3 10.89 27.71 -85.76
N ILE A 4 11.53 28.79 -85.41
CA ILE A 4 12.13 29.10 -84.11
C ILE A 4 11.02 29.43 -83.09
N GLY A 5 10.96 28.69 -82.00
CA GLY A 5 10.07 29.01 -80.90
C GLY A 5 10.85 29.60 -79.71
N LYS A 6 10.51 30.80 -79.32
CA LYS A 6 11.08 31.57 -78.20
C LYS A 6 10.70 30.91 -76.88
N ARG A 7 11.66 30.52 -76.03
CA ARG A 7 11.49 30.18 -74.64
C ARG A 7 11.60 31.44 -73.80
N ALA A 8 10.51 31.83 -73.12
CA ALA A 8 10.51 32.85 -72.07
C ALA A 8 10.96 32.21 -70.75
N ILE A 9 12.05 32.72 -70.18
CA ILE A 9 12.55 32.33 -68.86
C ILE A 9 11.79 33.19 -67.83
N LEU A 10 10.91 32.57 -67.00
CA LEU A 10 10.33 33.18 -65.84
C LEU A 10 11.32 33.02 -64.68
N LEU A 11 11.92 34.12 -64.22
CA LEU A 11 12.64 34.19 -62.95
C LEU A 11 11.61 34.26 -61.81
N LEU A 12 11.47 33.16 -61.05
CA LEU A 12 10.77 33.18 -59.76
C LEU A 12 11.73 33.73 -58.71
N LEU A 13 11.48 34.91 -58.25
CA LEU A 13 12.06 35.48 -57.02
C LEU A 13 11.46 34.74 -55.83
N ALA A 14 12.18 33.80 -55.25
CA ALA A 14 11.88 33.20 -53.98
C ALA A 14 12.21 34.20 -52.85
N LEU A 15 11.22 34.85 -52.30
CA LEU A 15 11.31 35.54 -51.01
C LEU A 15 11.46 34.48 -49.93
N PRO A 16 12.46 34.55 -49.03
CA PRO A 16 12.49 33.68 -47.85
C PRO A 16 11.39 34.15 -46.89
N ILE A 17 10.28 33.42 -46.83
CA ILE A 17 9.35 33.51 -45.71
C ILE A 17 10.08 32.95 -44.51
N GLY A 18 10.71 33.82 -43.73
CA GLY A 18 11.21 33.51 -42.42
C GLY A 18 10.01 33.11 -41.54
N PHE A 19 9.79 31.82 -41.33
CA PHE A 19 9.00 31.36 -40.20
C PHE A 19 9.76 31.75 -38.93
N ASN A 20 9.42 32.92 -38.37
CA ASN A 20 9.70 33.14 -36.97
C ASN A 20 8.86 32.13 -36.19
N VAL A 21 9.42 30.98 -35.93
CA VAL A 21 8.97 30.14 -34.84
C VAL A 21 9.27 30.99 -33.59
N MET A 22 8.28 31.78 -33.16
CA MET A 22 8.30 32.30 -31.80
C MET A 22 8.41 31.09 -30.90
N ALA A 23 9.56 30.90 -30.27
CA ALA A 23 9.71 29.95 -29.19
C ALA A 23 8.65 30.35 -28.15
N GLN A 24 7.59 29.58 -28.05
CA GLN A 24 6.56 29.77 -27.05
C GLN A 24 7.30 29.73 -25.72
N GLU A 25 7.31 30.85 -24.97
CA GLU A 25 7.91 30.88 -23.64
C GLU A 25 7.24 29.78 -22.83
N THR A 26 7.98 28.72 -22.55
CA THR A 26 7.46 27.60 -21.75
C THR A 26 7.18 28.09 -20.34
N LYS A 27 5.97 27.88 -19.86
CA LYS A 27 5.48 28.31 -18.55
C LYS A 27 6.25 27.57 -17.44
N LYS A 28 6.60 28.25 -16.35
CA LYS A 28 7.10 27.61 -15.13
C LYS A 28 5.92 27.20 -14.26
N PRO A 29 5.88 25.96 -13.71
CA PRO A 29 4.80 25.54 -12.85
C PRO A 29 4.84 26.30 -11.52
N THR A 30 3.66 26.68 -11.02
CA THR A 30 3.52 27.26 -9.68
C THR A 30 3.45 26.17 -8.62
N LEU A 31 3.56 26.54 -7.35
CA LEU A 31 3.47 25.57 -6.25
C LEU A 31 2.07 24.94 -6.18
N GLU A 32 1.01 25.75 -6.36
CA GLU A 32 -0.37 25.28 -6.35
C GLU A 32 -0.67 24.30 -7.50
N GLU A 33 -0.01 24.48 -8.67
CA GLU A 33 -0.15 23.55 -9.80
C GLU A 33 0.53 22.20 -9.55
N LEU A 34 1.49 22.14 -8.62
CA LEU A 34 2.34 20.98 -8.35
C LEU A 34 1.95 20.20 -7.08
N ILE A 35 1.23 20.81 -6.14
CA ILE A 35 0.90 20.17 -4.86
C ILE A 35 -0.55 19.66 -4.88
N PRO A 36 -0.78 18.36 -4.60
CA PRO A 36 -2.13 17.80 -4.50
C PRO A 36 -2.99 18.57 -3.50
N GLY A 37 -4.24 18.89 -3.92
CA GLY A 37 -5.18 19.69 -3.13
C GLY A 37 -5.09 21.21 -3.34
N GLY A 38 -4.12 21.70 -4.10
CA GLY A 38 -4.11 23.08 -4.57
C GLY A 38 -5.26 23.35 -5.54
N GLU A 39 -5.84 24.54 -5.52
CA GLU A 39 -6.97 24.91 -6.39
C GLU A 39 -6.67 24.74 -7.89
N SER A 40 -5.43 24.94 -8.29
CA SER A 40 -4.95 24.81 -9.67
C SER A 40 -4.12 23.54 -9.91
N TYR A 41 -4.13 22.57 -8.97
CA TYR A 41 -3.35 21.33 -9.11
C TYR A 41 -3.68 20.60 -10.41
N ARG A 42 -2.63 20.17 -11.11
CA ARG A 42 -2.76 19.51 -12.40
C ARG A 42 -2.77 18.00 -12.24
N TYR A 43 -3.96 17.44 -12.40
CA TYR A 43 -4.16 16.00 -12.38
C TYR A 43 -3.83 15.37 -13.73
N ALA A 44 -3.12 14.26 -13.73
CA ALA A 44 -3.10 13.37 -14.88
C ALA A 44 -4.46 12.69 -15.05
N ASP A 45 -4.89 12.46 -16.27
CA ASP A 45 -6.14 11.78 -16.58
C ASP A 45 -6.22 10.42 -15.86
N ASN A 46 -7.43 10.07 -15.44
CA ASN A 46 -7.70 8.81 -14.73
C ASN A 46 -9.10 8.25 -15.04
N LEU A 47 -9.25 6.95 -14.91
CA LEU A 47 -10.53 6.25 -14.91
C LEU A 47 -10.90 5.88 -13.48
N TYR A 48 -11.71 6.72 -12.85
CA TYR A 48 -12.17 6.52 -11.47
C TYR A 48 -13.19 5.38 -11.36
N GLY A 49 -13.10 4.58 -10.30
CA GLY A 49 -14.07 3.53 -10.01
C GLY A 49 -14.03 2.33 -10.95
N LEU A 50 -13.04 2.26 -11.88
CA LEU A 50 -12.88 1.10 -12.78
C LEU A 50 -12.69 -0.17 -11.95
N GLN A 51 -13.53 -1.19 -12.19
CA GLN A 51 -13.61 -2.41 -11.39
C GLN A 51 -14.19 -3.58 -12.18
N TRP A 52 -14.31 -4.74 -11.56
CA TRP A 52 -14.90 -5.93 -12.16
C TRP A 52 -16.30 -6.23 -11.60
N TRP A 53 -17.21 -6.64 -12.49
CA TRP A 53 -18.39 -7.40 -12.15
C TRP A 53 -18.27 -8.78 -12.82
N GLY A 54 -17.97 -9.81 -12.03
CA GLY A 54 -17.59 -11.10 -12.57
C GLY A 54 -16.40 -10.99 -13.51
N ASP A 55 -16.61 -11.29 -14.78
CA ASP A 55 -15.57 -11.19 -15.83
C ASP A 55 -15.75 -9.95 -16.73
N GLU A 56 -16.73 -9.10 -16.45
CA GLU A 56 -16.97 -7.85 -17.17
C GLU A 56 -16.21 -6.69 -16.48
N CYS A 57 -15.44 -5.95 -17.25
CA CYS A 57 -14.80 -4.73 -16.74
C CYS A 57 -15.83 -3.60 -16.74
N ILE A 58 -16.07 -2.98 -15.59
CA ILE A 58 -17.04 -1.91 -15.41
C ILE A 58 -16.33 -0.57 -15.31
N LYS A 59 -16.77 0.37 -16.16
CA LYS A 59 -16.30 1.77 -16.16
C LYS A 59 -17.44 2.68 -15.71
N PRO A 60 -17.45 3.13 -14.45
CA PRO A 60 -18.40 4.13 -13.99
C PRO A 60 -18.05 5.51 -14.57
N GLY A 61 -19.08 6.30 -14.81
CA GLY A 61 -18.98 7.73 -15.12
C GLY A 61 -19.81 8.57 -14.14
N VAL A 62 -19.99 9.84 -14.43
CA VAL A 62 -20.91 10.68 -13.67
C VAL A 62 -22.35 10.20 -13.89
N ASP A 63 -22.75 10.05 -15.15
CA ASP A 63 -24.14 9.81 -15.55
C ASP A 63 -24.39 8.40 -16.12
N THR A 64 -23.36 7.67 -16.49
CA THR A 64 -23.51 6.41 -17.22
C THR A 64 -22.51 5.37 -16.74
N LEU A 65 -22.99 4.13 -16.57
CA LEU A 65 -22.19 2.94 -16.31
C LEU A 65 -21.97 2.18 -17.61
N TYR A 66 -20.71 1.88 -17.92
CA TYR A 66 -20.34 1.08 -19.08
C TYR A 66 -19.74 -0.26 -18.67
N SER A 67 -20.01 -1.29 -19.45
CA SER A 67 -19.27 -2.55 -19.46
C SER A 67 -18.27 -2.52 -20.61
N ILE A 68 -17.04 -2.98 -20.34
CA ILE A 68 -15.97 -3.10 -21.33
C ILE A 68 -15.65 -4.57 -21.51
N GLN A 69 -15.71 -5.05 -22.75
CA GLN A 69 -15.33 -6.42 -23.07
C GLN A 69 -13.80 -6.57 -22.96
N PRO A 70 -13.26 -7.42 -22.06
CA PRO A 70 -11.81 -7.44 -21.78
C PRO A 70 -10.93 -7.81 -22.97
N LYS A 71 -11.43 -8.62 -23.90
CA LYS A 71 -10.68 -9.07 -25.08
C LYS A 71 -10.52 -8.01 -26.16
N THR A 72 -11.46 -7.08 -26.28
CA THR A 72 -11.54 -6.14 -27.41
C THR A 72 -11.57 -4.67 -27.02
N GLY A 73 -11.75 -4.36 -25.75
CA GLY A 73 -11.96 -2.99 -25.26
C GLY A 73 -13.30 -2.36 -25.67
N LYS A 74 -14.22 -3.13 -26.27
CA LYS A 74 -15.51 -2.60 -26.73
C LYS A 74 -16.39 -2.22 -25.54
N GLU A 75 -16.81 -0.96 -25.50
CA GLU A 75 -17.72 -0.44 -24.49
C GLU A 75 -19.19 -0.66 -24.87
N THR A 76 -19.99 -0.96 -23.86
CA THR A 76 -21.46 -1.09 -23.98
C THR A 76 -22.09 -0.42 -22.78
N MET A 77 -23.08 0.44 -23.01
CA MET A 77 -23.83 1.09 -21.93
C MET A 77 -24.62 0.04 -21.15
N VAL A 78 -24.53 0.09 -19.81
CA VAL A 78 -25.26 -0.81 -18.90
C VAL A 78 -26.51 -0.12 -18.36
N ILE A 79 -26.36 1.04 -17.72
CA ILE A 79 -27.45 1.80 -17.10
C ILE A 79 -27.05 3.26 -16.91
N THR A 80 -28.02 4.15 -16.83
CA THR A 80 -27.79 5.56 -16.53
C THR A 80 -28.15 5.90 -15.08
N ARG A 81 -27.51 6.93 -14.56
CA ARG A 81 -27.83 7.52 -13.25
C ARG A 81 -29.28 7.97 -13.13
N GLU A 82 -29.85 8.51 -14.22
CA GLU A 82 -31.24 8.94 -14.28
C GLU A 82 -32.20 7.76 -14.08
N GLN A 83 -31.96 6.63 -14.74
CA GLN A 83 -32.75 5.42 -14.57
C GLN A 83 -32.72 4.92 -13.12
N ILE A 84 -31.53 4.87 -12.51
CA ILE A 84 -31.38 4.47 -11.11
C ILE A 84 -32.10 5.46 -10.19
N ASN A 85 -31.88 6.76 -10.35
CA ASN A 85 -32.46 7.79 -9.49
C ASN A 85 -33.99 7.80 -9.55
N LYS A 86 -34.59 7.54 -10.69
CA LYS A 86 -36.04 7.39 -10.80
C LYS A 86 -36.59 6.30 -9.87
N VAL A 87 -35.95 5.12 -9.87
CA VAL A 87 -36.35 4.00 -9.00
C VAL A 87 -36.04 4.31 -7.53
N LEU A 88 -34.91 4.96 -7.23
CA LEU A 88 -34.57 5.36 -5.88
C LEU A 88 -35.57 6.37 -5.29
N GLU A 89 -36.05 7.31 -6.09
CA GLU A 89 -37.09 8.29 -5.68
C GLU A 89 -38.43 7.61 -5.38
N GLU A 90 -38.87 6.67 -6.25
CA GLU A 90 -40.06 5.87 -6.04
C GLU A 90 -40.00 5.07 -4.73
N ASN A 91 -38.82 4.58 -4.35
CA ASN A 91 -38.57 3.84 -3.12
C ASN A 91 -38.15 4.71 -1.92
N LYS A 92 -38.16 6.05 -2.03
CA LYS A 92 -37.72 7.00 -0.99
C LYS A 92 -36.30 6.69 -0.46
N ALA A 93 -35.45 6.20 -1.33
CA ALA A 93 -34.09 5.74 -0.99
C ALA A 93 -33.02 6.83 -1.15
N GLY A 94 -33.40 7.99 -1.67
CA GLY A 94 -32.48 9.11 -1.90
C GLY A 94 -32.06 9.23 -3.37
N LYS A 95 -30.91 9.85 -3.63
CA LYS A 95 -30.44 10.18 -4.98
C LYS A 95 -28.93 10.02 -5.10
N LEU A 96 -28.44 9.35 -6.13
CA LEU A 96 -27.02 9.30 -6.47
C LEU A 96 -26.60 10.59 -7.20
N SER A 97 -25.49 11.17 -6.79
CA SER A 97 -24.85 12.32 -7.47
C SER A 97 -23.97 11.89 -8.65
N HIS A 98 -23.38 10.71 -8.58
CA HIS A 98 -22.53 10.11 -9.60
C HIS A 98 -22.46 8.59 -9.41
N LEU A 99 -21.90 7.86 -10.40
CA LEU A 99 -21.78 6.41 -10.35
C LEU A 99 -20.39 5.90 -9.89
N TYR A 100 -19.45 6.77 -9.55
CA TYR A 100 -18.11 6.36 -9.11
C TYR A 100 -18.08 5.60 -7.76
N SER A 101 -19.11 5.76 -6.94
CA SER A 101 -19.22 5.16 -5.60
C SER A 101 -19.94 3.81 -5.57
N VAL A 102 -20.37 3.30 -6.74
CA VAL A 102 -20.99 1.98 -6.80
C VAL A 102 -19.95 0.87 -6.76
N SER A 103 -20.27 -0.27 -6.17
CA SER A 103 -19.43 -1.47 -6.12
C SER A 103 -20.21 -2.71 -6.56
N PHE A 104 -19.50 -3.76 -6.98
CA PHE A 104 -20.07 -5.01 -7.50
C PHE A 104 -19.57 -6.22 -6.71
N PRO A 105 -20.00 -6.40 -5.46
CA PRO A 105 -19.49 -7.47 -4.60
C PRO A 105 -19.97 -8.88 -5.00
N TRP A 106 -20.95 -9.00 -5.89
CA TRP A 106 -21.47 -10.28 -6.39
C TRP A 106 -21.05 -10.51 -7.85
N ALA A 107 -20.14 -11.44 -8.06
CA ALA A 107 -19.67 -11.77 -9.42
C ALA A 107 -20.73 -12.39 -10.34
N ASP A 108 -21.71 -13.07 -9.76
CA ASP A 108 -22.76 -13.86 -10.43
C ASP A 108 -24.15 -13.19 -10.44
N LYS A 109 -24.32 -12.06 -9.74
CA LYS A 109 -25.58 -11.32 -9.67
C LYS A 109 -25.46 -9.96 -10.34
N PRO A 110 -26.47 -9.51 -11.10
CA PRO A 110 -26.47 -8.18 -11.71
C PRO A 110 -26.82 -7.09 -10.69
N GLN A 111 -26.11 -7.11 -9.57
CA GLN A 111 -26.38 -6.26 -8.42
C GLN A 111 -25.18 -5.38 -8.10
N MET A 112 -25.48 -4.16 -7.75
CA MET A 112 -24.51 -3.20 -7.25
C MET A 112 -24.88 -2.75 -5.84
N LEU A 113 -23.87 -2.41 -5.07
CA LEU A 113 -23.96 -1.88 -3.71
C LEU A 113 -23.46 -0.44 -3.69
N PHE A 114 -24.20 0.44 -3.06
CA PHE A 114 -23.78 1.82 -2.79
C PHE A 114 -24.45 2.35 -1.53
N LYS A 115 -23.97 3.51 -1.08
CA LYS A 115 -24.45 4.15 0.16
C LYS A 115 -25.01 5.54 -0.15
N ILE A 116 -26.22 5.83 0.35
CA ILE A 116 -26.86 7.14 0.27
C ILE A 116 -27.43 7.50 1.64
N ALA A 117 -27.07 8.68 2.16
CA ALA A 117 -27.55 9.19 3.45
C ALA A 117 -27.42 8.16 4.59
N GLY A 118 -26.30 7.45 4.64
CA GLY A 118 -26.01 6.43 5.64
C GLY A 118 -26.69 5.07 5.41
N LYS A 119 -27.46 4.91 4.33
CA LYS A 119 -28.15 3.64 3.99
C LYS A 119 -27.34 2.86 2.96
N PHE A 120 -27.07 1.58 3.20
CA PHE A 120 -26.62 0.64 2.19
C PHE A 120 -27.80 0.25 1.30
N ILE A 121 -27.64 0.32 0.01
CA ILE A 121 -28.66 0.01 -0.99
C ILE A 121 -28.08 -1.04 -1.94
N VAL A 122 -28.76 -2.17 -2.05
CA VAL A 122 -28.52 -3.19 -3.07
C VAL A 122 -29.50 -2.95 -4.21
N TYR A 123 -28.97 -2.75 -5.40
CA TYR A 123 -29.74 -2.42 -6.58
C TYR A 123 -29.44 -3.41 -7.70
N ASP A 124 -30.49 -4.02 -8.25
CA ASP A 124 -30.37 -4.88 -9.43
C ASP A 124 -30.53 -4.05 -10.71
N PHE A 125 -29.43 -3.92 -11.47
CA PHE A 125 -29.39 -3.05 -12.64
C PHE A 125 -29.94 -3.71 -13.92
N LYS A 126 -30.25 -5.01 -13.91
CA LYS A 126 -30.97 -5.66 -15.02
C LYS A 126 -32.48 -5.59 -14.84
N SER A 127 -33.00 -5.87 -13.66
CA SER A 127 -34.42 -5.72 -13.35
C SER A 127 -34.83 -4.29 -13.04
N ASN A 128 -33.83 -3.39 -12.82
CA ASN A 128 -34.02 -1.98 -12.48
C ASN A 128 -34.82 -1.80 -11.18
N GLN A 129 -34.39 -2.47 -10.10
CA GLN A 129 -35.11 -2.51 -8.82
C GLN A 129 -34.17 -2.37 -7.62
N VAL A 130 -34.67 -1.76 -6.55
CA VAL A 130 -34.06 -1.85 -5.23
C VAL A 130 -34.33 -3.23 -4.65
N VAL A 131 -33.26 -4.00 -4.37
CA VAL A 131 -33.33 -5.34 -3.78
C VAL A 131 -33.46 -5.28 -2.27
N SER A 132 -32.64 -4.45 -1.65
CA SER A 132 -32.65 -4.25 -0.19
C SER A 132 -32.10 -2.88 0.19
N THR A 133 -32.52 -2.43 1.36
CA THR A 133 -32.00 -1.22 1.99
C THR A 133 -31.75 -1.52 3.46
N LEU A 134 -30.56 -1.16 3.95
CA LEU A 134 -30.18 -1.32 5.35
C LEU A 134 -29.54 -0.04 5.85
N LYS A 135 -30.05 0.50 6.97
CA LYS A 135 -29.47 1.68 7.63
C LYS A 135 -28.88 1.27 8.98
N PRO A 136 -27.56 1.40 9.20
CA PRO A 136 -27.00 1.33 10.53
C PRO A 136 -27.60 2.40 11.45
N LYS A 137 -27.47 2.24 12.74
CA LYS A 137 -27.87 3.26 13.71
C LYS A 137 -27.09 4.55 13.49
N ASP A 138 -27.69 5.66 13.88
CA ASP A 138 -27.02 6.96 13.82
C ASP A 138 -25.77 6.96 14.73
N GLY A 139 -24.68 7.53 14.26
CA GLY A 139 -23.37 7.48 14.90
C GLY A 139 -22.56 6.23 14.58
N ALA A 140 -23.00 5.42 13.61
CA ALA A 140 -22.24 4.26 13.13
C ALA A 140 -20.90 4.69 12.46
N ASP A 141 -19.84 3.99 12.81
CA ASP A 141 -18.50 4.11 12.26
C ASP A 141 -17.91 2.70 12.02
N ASN A 142 -16.76 2.59 11.32
CA ASN A 142 -16.10 1.32 11.02
C ASN A 142 -17.02 0.27 10.39
N GLU A 143 -17.86 0.70 9.45
CA GLU A 143 -18.87 -0.14 8.82
C GLU A 143 -18.25 -1.22 7.90
N ASP A 144 -18.70 -2.47 8.07
CA ASP A 144 -18.26 -3.64 7.30
C ASP A 144 -19.50 -4.41 6.79
N TYR A 145 -19.87 -4.16 5.53
CA TYR A 145 -21.02 -4.83 4.90
C TYR A 145 -20.64 -6.21 4.38
N CYS A 146 -21.36 -7.23 4.80
CA CYS A 146 -21.19 -8.60 4.34
C CYS A 146 -22.04 -8.90 3.11
N ALA A 147 -21.43 -8.96 1.94
CA ALA A 147 -22.17 -9.27 0.71
C ALA A 147 -22.81 -10.67 0.70
N ALA A 148 -22.22 -11.63 1.42
CA ALA A 148 -22.73 -13.00 1.47
C ALA A 148 -24.06 -13.12 2.24
N SER A 149 -24.23 -12.39 3.35
CA SER A 149 -25.41 -12.46 4.22
C SER A 149 -26.30 -11.21 4.16
N GLY A 150 -25.80 -10.09 3.64
CA GLY A 150 -26.50 -8.80 3.68
C GLY A 150 -26.45 -8.11 5.05
N ASN A 151 -25.71 -8.65 6.01
CA ASN A 151 -25.53 -8.02 7.32
C ASN A 151 -24.49 -6.90 7.25
N VAL A 152 -24.57 -5.97 8.20
CA VAL A 152 -23.53 -4.95 8.41
C VAL A 152 -23.03 -4.98 9.87
N ALA A 153 -21.72 -5.04 10.04
CA ALA A 153 -21.06 -4.79 11.31
C ALA A 153 -20.63 -3.33 11.36
N TYR A 154 -20.69 -2.68 12.51
CA TYR A 154 -20.25 -1.30 12.71
C TYR A 154 -20.03 -1.02 14.18
N THR A 155 -19.39 0.10 14.48
CA THR A 155 -19.18 0.54 15.86
C THR A 155 -20.00 1.80 16.16
N ILE A 156 -20.42 1.95 17.43
CA ILE A 156 -20.86 3.22 18.00
C ILE A 156 -20.02 3.43 19.25
N GLY A 157 -19.24 4.50 19.26
CA GLY A 157 -18.18 4.64 20.25
C GLY A 157 -17.26 3.44 20.22
N ASN A 158 -17.01 2.80 21.36
CA ASN A 158 -16.13 1.65 21.50
C ASN A 158 -16.84 0.28 21.41
N ASN A 159 -18.13 0.25 21.09
CA ASN A 159 -18.90 -0.99 21.08
C ASN A 159 -19.32 -1.43 19.69
N LEU A 160 -19.29 -2.75 19.47
CA LEU A 160 -19.62 -3.40 18.21
C LEU A 160 -21.12 -3.68 18.11
N TYR A 161 -21.67 -3.46 16.92
CA TYR A 161 -23.04 -3.77 16.53
C TYR A 161 -23.06 -4.61 15.26
N VAL A 162 -24.09 -5.45 15.12
CA VAL A 162 -24.46 -6.11 13.86
C VAL A 162 -25.92 -5.82 13.57
N ASN A 163 -26.19 -5.16 12.44
CA ASN A 163 -27.49 -4.61 12.11
C ASN A 163 -28.00 -3.71 13.27
N GLU A 164 -29.13 -4.04 13.89
CA GLU A 164 -29.67 -3.26 15.04
C GLU A 164 -29.23 -3.77 16.42
N LYS A 165 -28.52 -4.92 16.47
CA LYS A 165 -28.16 -5.58 17.73
C LYS A 165 -26.79 -5.15 18.23
N ALA A 166 -26.67 -4.78 19.50
CA ALA A 166 -25.38 -4.66 20.15
C ALA A 166 -24.76 -6.06 20.32
N VAL A 167 -23.54 -6.21 19.87
CA VAL A 167 -22.70 -7.43 20.05
C VAL A 167 -21.92 -7.32 21.36
N THR A 168 -21.47 -6.11 21.68
CA THR A 168 -20.73 -5.80 22.92
C THR A 168 -21.38 -4.63 23.67
N ASN A 169 -21.14 -4.59 24.98
CA ASN A 169 -21.52 -3.51 25.86
C ASN A 169 -20.44 -3.35 26.93
N GLU A 170 -19.29 -2.86 26.49
CA GLU A 170 -18.08 -2.76 27.29
C GLU A 170 -17.93 -1.35 27.88
N PRO A 171 -17.28 -1.22 29.05
CA PRO A 171 -17.00 0.08 29.64
C PRO A 171 -15.93 0.86 28.88
N GLU A 172 -15.71 2.11 29.31
CA GLU A 172 -14.59 2.92 28.80
C GLU A 172 -13.24 2.21 28.99
N GLY A 173 -12.35 2.34 28.00
CA GLY A 173 -11.05 1.68 27.97
C GLY A 173 -11.08 0.29 27.32
N ILE A 174 -12.26 -0.21 26.93
CA ILE A 174 -12.41 -1.42 26.12
C ILE A 174 -12.93 -1.02 24.75
N VAL A 175 -12.22 -1.42 23.69
CA VAL A 175 -12.55 -1.09 22.29
C VAL A 175 -12.85 -2.37 21.52
N CYS A 176 -14.00 -2.43 20.87
CA CYS A 176 -14.45 -3.62 20.12
C CYS A 176 -14.73 -3.29 18.67
N GLY A 177 -14.34 -4.21 17.76
CA GLY A 177 -14.64 -4.09 16.33
C GLY A 177 -13.86 -3.00 15.59
N GLN A 178 -12.81 -2.47 16.20
CA GLN A 178 -11.90 -1.49 15.60
C GLN A 178 -10.52 -2.10 15.40
N THR A 179 -9.65 -1.40 14.66
CA THR A 179 -8.25 -1.80 14.48
C THR A 179 -7.53 -1.86 15.83
N VAL A 180 -6.56 -2.74 15.92
CA VAL A 180 -5.72 -2.91 17.11
C VAL A 180 -4.24 -2.74 16.76
N HIS A 181 -3.37 -2.80 17.77
CA HIS A 181 -1.91 -2.76 17.57
C HIS A 181 -1.44 -1.58 16.71
N ARG A 182 -2.13 -0.43 16.83
CA ARG A 182 -1.79 0.81 16.12
C ARG A 182 -1.73 0.65 14.58
N ASN A 183 -2.54 -0.28 14.02
CA ASN A 183 -2.59 -0.64 12.60
C ASN A 183 -1.31 -1.30 12.05
N GLU A 184 -0.43 -1.77 12.93
CA GLU A 184 0.75 -2.54 12.54
C GLU A 184 0.37 -3.95 12.03
N PHE A 185 1.31 -4.68 11.46
CA PHE A 185 1.13 -6.04 10.94
C PHE A 185 0.08 -6.16 9.82
N GLY A 186 -0.15 -5.09 9.04
CA GLY A 186 -1.15 -5.07 7.97
C GLY A 186 -2.61 -5.00 8.47
N ILE A 187 -2.83 -4.70 9.75
CA ILE A 187 -4.17 -4.55 10.32
C ILE A 187 -4.80 -3.24 9.84
N ASN A 188 -5.92 -3.32 9.11
CA ASN A 188 -6.64 -2.18 8.58
C ASN A 188 -8.13 -2.14 8.97
N LYS A 189 -8.63 -3.16 9.68
CA LYS A 189 -10.00 -3.24 10.19
C LYS A 189 -10.08 -4.10 11.45
N GLY A 190 -11.20 -3.99 12.16
CA GLY A 190 -11.41 -4.73 13.42
C GLY A 190 -12.48 -5.82 13.35
N THR A 191 -13.10 -6.04 12.18
CA THR A 191 -14.17 -7.03 11.96
C THR A 191 -13.87 -7.87 10.74
N PHE A 192 -14.20 -9.17 10.78
CA PHE A 192 -13.85 -10.15 9.74
C PHE A 192 -15.00 -11.13 9.56
N TRP A 193 -15.85 -10.89 8.55
CA TRP A 193 -16.93 -11.80 8.20
C TRP A 193 -16.39 -13.13 7.68
N SER A 194 -17.01 -14.21 8.09
CA SER A 194 -16.75 -15.54 7.50
C SER A 194 -17.22 -15.60 6.04
N PRO A 195 -16.70 -16.50 5.20
CA PRO A 195 -16.95 -16.51 3.75
C PRO A 195 -18.42 -16.57 3.35
N LYS A 196 -19.28 -17.23 4.15
CA LYS A 196 -20.73 -17.31 3.92
C LYS A 196 -21.51 -16.26 4.73
N GLY A 197 -20.84 -15.49 5.57
CA GLY A 197 -21.43 -14.46 6.44
C GLY A 197 -22.22 -15.01 7.63
N ASN A 198 -21.98 -16.27 8.02
CA ASN A 198 -22.66 -16.89 9.17
C ASN A 198 -22.03 -16.46 10.50
N LEU A 199 -20.76 -16.09 10.51
CA LEU A 199 -19.99 -15.72 11.69
C LEU A 199 -19.23 -14.43 11.43
N LEU A 200 -18.94 -13.69 12.52
CA LEU A 200 -18.13 -12.48 12.51
C LEU A 200 -17.02 -12.60 13.55
N ALA A 201 -15.76 -12.65 13.12
CA ALA A 201 -14.64 -12.47 14.02
C ALA A 201 -14.41 -10.97 14.26
N PHE A 202 -14.00 -10.60 15.48
CA PHE A 202 -13.74 -9.21 15.84
C PHE A 202 -12.66 -9.10 16.91
N TYR A 203 -11.95 -7.97 16.90
CA TYR A 203 -11.04 -7.63 17.98
C TYR A 203 -11.78 -7.01 19.16
N ARG A 204 -11.35 -7.38 20.37
CA ARG A 204 -11.65 -6.73 21.65
C ARG A 204 -10.32 -6.32 22.28
N MET A 205 -10.06 -5.05 22.34
CA MET A 205 -8.86 -4.46 22.91
C MET A 205 -9.17 -3.86 24.28
N ASP A 206 -8.45 -4.31 25.29
CA ASP A 206 -8.43 -3.67 26.61
C ASP A 206 -7.20 -2.74 26.66
N GLU A 207 -7.44 -1.47 26.72
CA GLU A 207 -6.42 -0.43 26.88
C GLU A 207 -6.57 0.34 28.21
N SER A 208 -7.36 -0.21 29.16
CA SER A 208 -7.61 0.46 30.43
C SER A 208 -6.35 0.69 31.26
N MET A 209 -5.33 -0.20 31.09
CA MET A 209 -4.03 -0.11 31.74
C MET A 209 -3.01 0.77 31.00
N VAL A 210 -3.32 1.19 29.76
CA VAL A 210 -2.38 1.97 28.93
C VAL A 210 -2.30 3.40 29.44
N THR A 211 -1.09 3.93 29.53
CA THR A 211 -0.83 5.31 29.97
C THR A 211 -1.60 6.31 29.09
N GLN A 212 -2.22 7.28 29.74
CA GLN A 212 -2.85 8.41 29.07
C GLN A 212 -1.79 9.47 28.73
N TYR A 213 -1.68 9.77 27.44
CA TYR A 213 -0.80 10.82 26.94
C TYR A 213 -1.60 12.10 26.71
N PRO A 214 -1.17 13.25 27.26
CA PRO A 214 -1.89 14.51 27.12
C PRO A 214 -1.65 15.15 25.75
N LEU A 215 -2.68 15.29 24.95
CA LEU A 215 -2.68 16.12 23.75
C LEU A 215 -3.28 17.48 24.11
N VAL A 216 -2.50 18.55 23.94
CA VAL A 216 -2.97 19.91 24.21
C VAL A 216 -3.56 20.50 22.92
N ASP A 217 -4.85 20.80 22.95
CA ASP A 217 -5.50 21.60 21.91
C ASP A 217 -5.12 23.07 22.09
N ILE A 218 -4.22 23.55 21.26
CA ILE A 218 -3.76 24.94 21.24
C ILE A 218 -4.64 25.86 20.40
N THR A 219 -5.64 25.33 19.70
CA THR A 219 -6.60 26.14 18.91
C THR A 219 -7.70 26.73 19.76
N ALA A 220 -7.98 26.11 20.92
CA ALA A 220 -8.87 26.68 21.94
C ALA A 220 -8.25 27.94 22.55
N ARG A 221 -9.09 28.92 22.91
CA ARG A 221 -8.61 30.18 23.52
C ARG A 221 -7.83 29.96 24.81
N VAL A 222 -8.26 29.00 25.61
CA VAL A 222 -7.52 28.46 26.76
C VAL A 222 -7.22 27.02 26.40
N GLY A 223 -5.94 26.65 26.36
CA GLY A 223 -5.53 25.31 25.97
C GLY A 223 -6.28 24.23 26.76
N GLU A 224 -6.85 23.27 26.02
CA GLU A 224 -7.56 22.12 26.59
C GLU A 224 -6.72 20.86 26.45
N VAL A 225 -6.78 19.96 27.44
CA VAL A 225 -6.03 18.70 27.42
C VAL A 225 -6.98 17.58 27.05
N ASN A 226 -6.68 16.93 25.90
CA ASN A 226 -7.33 15.71 25.46
C ASN A 226 -6.39 14.53 25.72
N ASN A 227 -6.71 13.66 26.66
CA ASN A 227 -5.91 12.49 26.94
C ASN A 227 -6.22 11.37 25.94
N VAL A 228 -5.17 10.76 25.37
CA VAL A 228 -5.28 9.57 24.53
C VAL A 228 -4.47 8.43 25.15
N ARG A 229 -4.95 7.21 25.06
CA ARG A 229 -4.19 6.04 25.48
C ARG A 229 -3.09 5.76 24.47
N TYR A 230 -1.85 5.84 24.92
CA TYR A 230 -0.68 5.72 24.05
C TYR A 230 0.40 4.89 24.74
N PRO A 231 0.62 3.62 24.32
CA PRO A 231 1.62 2.75 24.92
C PRO A 231 3.01 3.11 24.35
N MET A 232 3.81 3.85 25.11
CA MET A 232 5.18 4.19 24.73
C MET A 232 6.13 3.00 24.94
N ALA A 233 7.24 2.97 24.21
CA ALA A 233 8.25 1.93 24.30
C ALA A 233 8.67 1.64 25.75
N GLY A 234 8.74 0.37 26.14
CA GLY A 234 9.03 -0.09 27.49
C GLY A 234 7.88 0.01 28.49
N MET A 235 6.74 0.63 28.11
CA MET A 235 5.58 0.79 29.00
C MET A 235 4.55 -0.35 28.82
N THR A 236 3.58 -0.41 29.74
CA THR A 236 2.47 -1.36 29.63
C THR A 236 1.66 -1.12 28.37
N SER A 237 1.49 -2.17 27.57
CA SER A 237 0.71 -2.16 26.35
C SER A 237 -0.72 -2.64 26.59
N HIS A 238 -1.59 -2.45 25.60
CA HIS A 238 -2.94 -2.97 25.59
C HIS A 238 -2.97 -4.50 25.41
N GLN A 239 -4.07 -5.11 25.78
CA GLN A 239 -4.31 -6.54 25.68
C GLN A 239 -5.45 -6.81 24.71
N VAL A 240 -5.25 -7.72 23.76
CA VAL A 240 -6.25 -8.03 22.73
C VAL A 240 -6.78 -9.45 22.90
N LYS A 241 -8.10 -9.61 22.71
CA LYS A 241 -8.77 -10.90 22.52
C LYS A 241 -9.49 -10.90 21.17
N VAL A 242 -9.63 -12.08 20.58
CA VAL A 242 -10.42 -12.26 19.37
C VAL A 242 -11.74 -12.93 19.73
N GLY A 243 -12.86 -12.28 19.41
CA GLY A 243 -14.21 -12.80 19.60
C GLY A 243 -14.77 -13.32 18.28
N ILE A 244 -15.72 -14.27 18.37
CA ILE A 244 -16.52 -14.77 17.25
C ILE A 244 -17.99 -14.59 17.63
N TYR A 245 -18.72 -13.81 16.86
CA TYR A 245 -20.15 -13.57 17.02
C TYR A 245 -20.94 -14.36 15.97
N ASN A 246 -22.05 -14.97 16.42
CA ASN A 246 -22.99 -15.65 15.55
C ASN A 246 -24.29 -14.82 15.48
N PRO A 247 -24.56 -14.17 14.32
CA PRO A 247 -25.75 -13.33 14.15
C PRO A 247 -27.10 -14.07 14.29
N ALA A 248 -27.13 -15.38 13.95
CA ALA A 248 -28.34 -16.18 14.03
C ALA A 248 -28.73 -16.48 15.46
N THR A 249 -27.77 -16.72 16.33
CA THR A 249 -28.01 -17.04 17.76
C THR A 249 -27.89 -15.83 18.69
N GLY A 250 -27.21 -14.77 18.24
CA GLY A 250 -26.90 -13.59 19.03
C GLY A 250 -25.84 -13.84 20.10
N LYS A 251 -25.06 -14.92 20.02
CA LYS A 251 -24.03 -15.29 20.98
C LYS A 251 -22.63 -14.99 20.47
N SER A 252 -21.76 -14.59 21.39
CA SER A 252 -20.32 -14.45 21.16
C SER A 252 -19.55 -15.45 22.00
N ILE A 253 -18.43 -15.94 21.45
CA ILE A 253 -17.38 -16.66 22.16
C ILE A 253 -16.06 -15.92 21.98
N TYR A 254 -15.08 -16.19 22.81
CA TYR A 254 -13.71 -15.71 22.65
C TYR A 254 -12.76 -16.88 22.45
N LEU A 255 -11.71 -16.68 21.64
CA LEU A 255 -10.67 -17.68 21.47
C LEU A 255 -9.93 -17.93 22.78
N ASN A 256 -9.69 -19.19 23.11
CA ASN A 256 -8.87 -19.61 24.24
C ASN A 256 -7.37 -19.57 23.86
N ALA A 257 -6.87 -18.35 23.62
CA ALA A 257 -5.49 -18.11 23.21
C ALA A 257 -4.52 -17.95 24.40
N GLY A 258 -5.00 -18.11 25.64
CA GLY A 258 -4.23 -17.90 26.85
C GLY A 258 -4.12 -16.42 27.26
N ASP A 259 -3.07 -16.10 28.03
CA ASP A 259 -2.81 -14.74 28.52
C ASP A 259 -2.50 -13.78 27.35
N PRO A 260 -3.27 -12.70 27.16
CA PRO A 260 -3.03 -11.73 26.09
C PRO A 260 -1.91 -10.71 26.37
N THR A 261 -1.29 -10.78 27.55
CA THR A 261 -0.23 -9.84 27.97
C THR A 261 1.00 -10.01 27.06
N ASP A 262 1.54 -8.89 26.59
CA ASP A 262 2.76 -8.85 25.77
C ASP A 262 2.72 -9.74 24.53
N ARG A 263 1.55 -9.77 23.87
CA ARG A 263 1.29 -10.53 22.63
C ARG A 263 0.45 -9.70 21.66
N TYR A 264 0.66 -9.96 20.39
CA TYR A 264 -0.11 -9.37 19.29
C TYR A 264 -0.86 -10.47 18.53
N PHE A 265 -2.15 -10.23 18.23
CA PHE A 265 -3.00 -11.12 17.44
C PHE A 265 -3.31 -10.45 16.11
N THR A 266 -2.79 -11.02 15.03
CA THR A 266 -2.76 -10.37 13.72
C THR A 266 -3.31 -11.27 12.61
N ASN A 267 -3.56 -10.72 11.43
CA ASN A 267 -3.77 -11.44 10.17
C ASN A 267 -4.87 -12.52 10.26
N ILE A 268 -6.05 -12.16 10.79
CA ILE A 268 -7.19 -13.06 10.94
C ILE A 268 -7.67 -13.58 9.58
N SER A 269 -7.93 -14.88 9.49
CA SER A 269 -8.43 -15.57 8.29
C SER A 269 -9.39 -16.69 8.65
N TRP A 270 -10.41 -16.90 7.82
CA TRP A 270 -11.37 -18.00 7.98
C TRP A 270 -11.05 -19.17 7.08
N SER A 271 -11.33 -20.41 7.56
CA SER A 271 -11.44 -21.56 6.65
C SER A 271 -12.67 -21.40 5.73
N PRO A 272 -12.63 -21.94 4.49
CA PRO A 272 -13.75 -21.85 3.56
C PRO A 272 -15.06 -22.50 4.05
N ASP A 273 -14.96 -23.47 4.97
CA ASP A 273 -16.11 -24.15 5.60
C ASP A 273 -16.61 -23.45 6.87
N GLU A 274 -15.92 -22.37 7.31
CA GLU A 274 -16.21 -21.54 8.51
C GLU A 274 -16.03 -22.28 9.85
N LYS A 275 -15.36 -23.44 9.86
CA LYS A 275 -15.14 -24.24 11.07
C LYS A 275 -13.87 -23.86 11.83
N SER A 276 -12.96 -23.19 11.16
CA SER A 276 -11.69 -22.77 11.76
C SER A 276 -11.41 -21.28 11.52
N LEU A 277 -10.85 -20.66 12.53
CA LEU A 277 -10.26 -19.33 12.45
C LEU A 277 -8.74 -19.45 12.57
N TYR A 278 -8.03 -18.75 11.71
CA TYR A 278 -6.56 -18.67 11.72
C TYR A 278 -6.14 -17.27 12.08
N LEU A 279 -5.06 -17.14 12.81
CA LEU A 279 -4.42 -15.87 13.10
C LEU A 279 -2.92 -16.06 13.31
N ILE A 280 -2.16 -14.99 13.21
CA ILE A 280 -0.74 -14.99 13.55
C ILE A 280 -0.57 -14.31 14.91
N GLU A 281 0.00 -15.05 15.85
CA GLU A 281 0.44 -14.53 17.13
C GLU A 281 1.87 -14.05 17.02
N VAL A 282 2.18 -12.87 17.54
CA VAL A 282 3.53 -12.32 17.62
C VAL A 282 3.81 -11.98 19.07
N ASN A 283 4.99 -12.35 19.59
CA ASN A 283 5.41 -11.93 20.93
C ASN A 283 5.75 -10.42 20.94
N ARG A 284 5.84 -9.82 22.13
CA ARG A 284 6.13 -8.38 22.27
C ARG A 284 7.49 -8.00 21.68
N ASP A 285 8.51 -8.82 21.82
CA ASP A 285 9.83 -8.60 21.21
C ASP A 285 9.79 -8.67 19.67
N GLN A 286 8.64 -9.07 19.11
CA GLN A 286 8.39 -9.17 17.67
C GLN A 286 9.42 -10.00 16.91
N ASN A 287 10.05 -10.94 17.57
CA ASN A 287 11.05 -11.83 17.01
C ASN A 287 10.57 -13.30 16.88
N HIS A 288 9.33 -13.56 17.26
CA HIS A 288 8.69 -14.87 17.18
C HIS A 288 7.23 -14.73 16.73
N ALA A 289 6.90 -15.25 15.56
CA ALA A 289 5.54 -15.31 15.01
C ALA A 289 5.05 -16.75 14.90
N LYS A 290 3.76 -16.99 15.19
CA LYS A 290 3.10 -18.31 15.11
C LYS A 290 1.80 -18.23 14.33
N LEU A 291 1.64 -19.06 13.31
CA LEU A 291 0.37 -19.27 12.63
C LEU A 291 -0.44 -20.33 13.40
N CYS A 292 -1.48 -19.87 14.08
CA CYS A 292 -2.33 -20.67 14.95
C CYS A 292 -3.69 -20.93 14.31
N GLN A 293 -4.25 -22.13 14.55
CA GLN A 293 -5.60 -22.53 14.15
C GLN A 293 -6.48 -22.72 15.38
N TYR A 294 -7.70 -22.19 15.32
CA TYR A 294 -8.71 -22.29 16.38
C TYR A 294 -10.02 -22.86 15.83
N ASN A 295 -10.72 -23.64 16.67
CA ASN A 295 -12.09 -24.09 16.37
C ASN A 295 -13.06 -22.92 16.48
N ALA A 296 -13.80 -22.65 15.40
CA ALA A 296 -14.68 -21.49 15.32
C ALA A 296 -15.97 -21.62 16.17
N GLU A 297 -16.36 -22.83 16.56
CA GLU A 297 -17.54 -23.07 17.40
C GLU A 297 -17.21 -22.97 18.91
N THR A 298 -16.04 -23.48 19.31
CA THR A 298 -15.66 -23.57 20.73
C THR A 298 -14.63 -22.53 21.17
N GLY A 299 -13.89 -21.94 20.22
CA GLY A 299 -12.75 -21.05 20.51
C GLY A 299 -11.47 -21.79 20.93
N GLU A 300 -11.48 -23.13 21.00
CA GLU A 300 -10.33 -23.90 21.45
C GLU A 300 -9.20 -23.96 20.40
N PRO A 301 -7.93 -23.94 20.82
CA PRO A 301 -6.80 -24.07 19.92
C PRO A 301 -6.76 -25.47 19.30
N MET A 302 -6.53 -25.53 17.99
CA MET A 302 -6.39 -26.78 17.24
C MET A 302 -4.94 -27.14 16.95
N GLY A 303 -4.03 -26.17 16.97
CA GLY A 303 -2.59 -26.37 16.80
C GLY A 303 -1.89 -25.22 16.09
N VAL A 304 -0.58 -25.38 15.92
CA VAL A 304 0.31 -24.43 15.25
C VAL A 304 0.78 -25.03 13.93
N LEU A 305 0.62 -24.29 12.83
CA LEU A 305 1.03 -24.75 11.50
C LEU A 305 2.44 -24.27 11.13
N TYR A 306 2.81 -23.11 11.64
CA TYR A 306 4.07 -22.48 11.33
C TYR A 306 4.54 -21.58 12.48
N GLU A 307 5.84 -21.59 12.73
CA GLU A 307 6.51 -20.62 13.60
C GLU A 307 7.72 -20.04 12.88
N GLU A 308 7.99 -18.76 13.08
CA GLU A 308 9.18 -18.09 12.56
C GLU A 308 9.84 -17.31 13.68
N MET A 309 11.14 -17.51 13.86
CA MET A 309 11.97 -16.81 14.82
C MET A 309 13.14 -16.16 14.10
N HIS A 310 13.43 -14.92 14.44
CA HIS A 310 14.56 -14.18 13.86
C HIS A 310 15.30 -13.41 14.95
N PRO A 311 16.65 -13.33 14.94
CA PRO A 311 17.41 -12.61 15.98
C PRO A 311 17.18 -11.10 16.01
N LYS A 312 16.56 -10.53 14.95
CA LYS A 312 16.15 -9.12 14.91
C LYS A 312 14.65 -9.03 15.11
N TYR A 313 13.86 -9.16 14.04
CA TYR A 313 12.40 -9.16 14.13
C TYR A 313 11.76 -10.00 13.02
N VAL A 314 10.50 -10.36 13.20
CA VAL A 314 9.60 -10.94 12.21
C VAL A 314 8.39 -10.03 12.07
N GLU A 315 7.91 -9.83 10.86
CA GLU A 315 6.84 -8.88 10.58
C GLU A 315 5.80 -9.48 9.62
N PRO A 316 4.84 -10.27 10.11
CA PRO A 316 3.77 -10.80 9.27
C PRO A 316 2.82 -9.68 8.84
N GLN A 317 2.74 -9.44 7.53
CA GLN A 317 1.91 -8.37 6.94
C GLN A 317 0.63 -8.88 6.30
N ASN A 318 0.53 -10.19 6.02
CA ASN A 318 -0.53 -10.74 5.20
C ASN A 318 -1.22 -11.93 5.87
N ALA A 319 -2.55 -11.95 5.82
CA ALA A 319 -3.34 -13.11 6.20
C ALA A 319 -3.14 -14.27 5.21
N ILE A 320 -3.38 -15.51 5.65
CA ILE A 320 -3.38 -16.67 4.77
C ILE A 320 -4.53 -16.59 3.78
N VAL A 321 -4.34 -17.13 2.57
CA VAL A 321 -5.35 -17.15 1.51
C VAL A 321 -5.56 -18.57 1.02
N PHE A 322 -6.78 -19.11 1.19
CA PHE A 322 -7.12 -20.46 0.76
C PHE A 322 -7.22 -20.58 -0.75
N LEU A 323 -6.83 -21.74 -1.29
CA LEU A 323 -7.00 -22.05 -2.70
C LEU A 323 -8.47 -22.30 -3.02
N PRO A 324 -9.10 -21.63 -3.99
CA PRO A 324 -10.52 -21.80 -4.30
C PRO A 324 -10.87 -23.18 -4.87
N TRP A 325 -9.89 -23.95 -5.37
CA TRP A 325 -10.08 -25.31 -5.90
C TRP A 325 -9.65 -26.42 -4.94
N ASP A 326 -9.03 -26.06 -3.81
CA ASP A 326 -8.61 -27.01 -2.78
C ASP A 326 -8.67 -26.35 -1.40
N PRO A 327 -9.82 -26.46 -0.71
CA PRO A 327 -10.03 -25.78 0.59
C PRO A 327 -9.16 -26.36 1.71
N THR A 328 -8.40 -27.43 1.45
CA THR A 328 -7.41 -27.98 2.40
C THR A 328 -6.03 -27.33 2.26
N LYS A 329 -5.86 -26.40 1.31
CA LYS A 329 -4.58 -25.73 1.05
C LYS A 329 -4.74 -24.22 1.11
N PHE A 330 -3.71 -23.56 1.65
CA PHE A 330 -3.62 -22.11 1.66
C PHE A 330 -2.21 -21.62 1.31
N ILE A 331 -2.13 -20.36 0.94
CA ILE A 331 -0.88 -19.66 0.72
C ILE A 331 -0.55 -18.83 1.95
N TYR A 332 0.69 -18.88 2.36
CA TYR A 332 1.29 -17.97 3.33
C TYR A 332 2.47 -17.22 2.70
N GLN A 333 2.65 -15.96 3.06
CA GLN A 333 3.77 -15.12 2.63
C GLN A 333 4.79 -15.05 3.76
N SER A 334 6.07 -15.26 3.45
CA SER A 334 7.15 -15.23 4.45
C SER A 334 8.46 -14.74 3.82
N GLN A 335 9.26 -14.04 4.60
CA GLN A 335 10.61 -13.56 4.23
C GLN A 335 11.72 -14.54 4.64
N ARG A 336 11.37 -15.80 4.96
CA ARG A 336 12.32 -16.83 5.49
C ARG A 336 13.53 -17.11 4.60
N ASP A 337 13.48 -16.79 3.33
CA ASP A 337 14.61 -16.93 2.40
C ASP A 337 15.29 -15.59 2.05
N GLY A 338 14.95 -14.50 2.77
CA GLY A 338 15.49 -13.16 2.60
C GLY A 338 14.59 -12.21 1.81
N TYR A 339 13.58 -12.73 1.10
CA TYR A 339 12.58 -11.94 0.34
C TYR A 339 11.18 -12.47 0.62
N ASN A 340 10.16 -11.62 0.49
CA ASN A 340 8.77 -12.04 0.67
C ASN A 340 8.33 -12.95 -0.48
N HIS A 341 8.10 -14.23 -0.19
CA HIS A 341 7.69 -15.24 -1.17
C HIS A 341 6.48 -16.04 -0.75
N LEU A 342 5.89 -16.78 -1.71
CA LEU A 342 4.69 -17.60 -1.53
C LEU A 342 5.03 -19.02 -1.15
N TYR A 343 4.38 -19.50 -0.10
CA TYR A 343 4.52 -20.86 0.42
C TYR A 343 3.14 -21.52 0.51
N LEU A 344 3.03 -22.77 0.03
CA LEU A 344 1.81 -23.57 0.05
C LEU A 344 1.81 -24.49 1.26
N PHE A 345 0.79 -24.37 2.09
CA PHE A 345 0.57 -25.16 3.31
C PHE A 345 -0.64 -26.06 3.20
N ASP A 346 -0.67 -27.10 4.05
CA ASP A 346 -1.84 -27.95 4.30
C ASP A 346 -2.56 -27.47 5.57
N ALA A 347 -3.82 -27.11 5.44
CA ALA A 347 -4.66 -26.65 6.54
C ALA A 347 -4.93 -27.74 7.60
N ASN A 348 -4.76 -29.03 7.25
CA ASN A 348 -4.94 -30.14 8.17
C ASN A 348 -3.66 -30.49 8.95
N ALA A 349 -2.58 -29.74 8.72
CA ALA A 349 -1.26 -30.07 9.30
C ALA A 349 -1.09 -29.65 10.76
N ALA A 350 -2.01 -28.91 11.37
CA ALA A 350 -1.86 -28.35 12.73
C ALA A 350 -1.46 -29.37 13.81
N ASN A 351 -1.85 -30.64 13.66
CA ASN A 351 -1.52 -31.73 14.58
C ASN A 351 -0.51 -32.73 13.99
N MET A 352 0.08 -32.43 12.83
CA MET A 352 1.10 -33.28 12.23
C MET A 352 2.46 -33.03 12.87
N LYS A 353 3.32 -34.06 12.86
CA LYS A 353 4.72 -33.88 13.22
C LYS A 353 5.35 -32.83 12.30
N GLY A 354 5.95 -31.81 12.88
CA GLY A 354 6.69 -30.79 12.18
C GLY A 354 8.20 -30.90 12.38
N GLU A 355 8.93 -30.10 11.63
CA GLU A 355 10.38 -29.98 11.67
C GLU A 355 10.80 -28.53 11.75
N THR A 356 11.93 -28.28 12.41
CA THR A 356 12.56 -26.95 12.51
C THR A 356 13.72 -26.87 11.54
N TYR A 357 13.80 -25.75 10.82
CA TYR A 357 14.81 -25.48 9.81
C TYR A 357 15.52 -24.15 10.11
N ASN A 358 16.75 -24.03 9.65
CA ASN A 358 17.43 -22.74 9.61
C ASN A 358 16.92 -21.92 8.42
N SER A 359 16.65 -20.66 8.65
CA SER A 359 16.27 -19.69 7.63
C SER A 359 17.51 -19.14 6.92
N ALA A 360 17.40 -18.85 5.64
CA ALA A 360 18.46 -18.19 4.87
C ALA A 360 18.77 -16.77 5.36
N ASN A 361 17.84 -16.14 6.08
CA ASN A 361 17.98 -14.80 6.63
C ASN A 361 18.63 -14.76 8.03
N GLY A 362 19.11 -15.90 8.56
CA GLY A 362 19.75 -16.00 9.87
C GLY A 362 18.82 -16.35 11.03
N GLY A 363 17.52 -16.54 10.77
CA GLY A 363 16.55 -17.03 11.75
C GLY A 363 16.32 -18.55 11.68
N THR A 364 15.25 -19.00 12.33
CA THR A 364 14.75 -20.38 12.27
C THR A 364 13.24 -20.39 12.03
N TYR A 365 12.72 -21.44 11.45
CA TYR A 365 11.29 -21.65 11.34
C TYR A 365 10.89 -23.10 11.57
N PHE A 366 9.73 -23.30 12.19
CA PHE A 366 9.05 -24.58 12.31
C PHE A 366 7.93 -24.65 11.29
N GLN A 367 7.69 -25.80 10.69
CA GLN A 367 6.52 -26.04 9.85
C GLN A 367 5.93 -27.42 10.14
N ALA A 368 4.61 -27.47 10.32
CA ALA A 368 3.87 -28.71 10.44
C ALA A 368 3.56 -29.28 9.04
N GLY A 369 3.80 -30.59 8.86
CA GLY A 369 3.57 -31.25 7.58
C GLY A 369 4.51 -30.80 6.46
N LYS A 370 4.08 -31.00 5.22
CA LYS A 370 4.87 -30.62 4.03
C LYS A 370 4.48 -29.23 3.54
N VAL A 371 5.47 -28.36 3.40
CA VAL A 371 5.33 -27.02 2.83
C VAL A 371 6.09 -26.93 1.52
N LYS A 372 5.47 -26.31 0.49
CA LYS A 372 6.09 -26.10 -0.81
C LYS A 372 6.32 -24.63 -1.04
N GLN A 373 7.56 -24.22 -1.26
CA GLN A 373 7.87 -22.88 -1.76
C GLN A 373 7.46 -22.76 -3.22
N LEU A 374 6.64 -21.76 -3.57
CA LEU A 374 6.11 -21.54 -4.89
C LEU A 374 6.90 -20.50 -5.69
N THR A 375 7.42 -19.49 -5.02
CA THR A 375 8.21 -18.42 -5.64
C THR A 375 9.55 -18.26 -4.94
N LYS A 376 10.58 -17.84 -5.66
CA LYS A 376 11.93 -17.62 -5.13
C LYS A 376 12.72 -16.68 -6.04
N GLY A 377 13.72 -16.00 -5.50
CA GLY A 377 14.61 -15.09 -6.23
C GLY A 377 14.96 -13.86 -5.39
N ASN A 378 15.80 -12.99 -5.95
CA ASN A 378 16.18 -11.72 -5.32
C ASN A 378 15.16 -10.61 -5.65
N TRP A 379 13.89 -10.91 -5.50
CA TRP A 379 12.74 -10.04 -5.68
C TRP A 379 11.65 -10.49 -4.71
N LEU A 380 10.66 -9.67 -4.47
CA LEU A 380 9.59 -9.98 -3.52
C LEU A 380 8.21 -9.94 -4.18
N VAL A 381 7.29 -10.74 -3.64
CA VAL A 381 5.85 -10.63 -3.91
C VAL A 381 5.34 -9.43 -3.12
N SER A 382 4.85 -8.42 -3.82
CA SER A 382 4.25 -7.24 -3.18
C SER A 382 2.75 -7.41 -2.92
N ASP A 383 2.05 -8.14 -3.81
CA ASP A 383 0.60 -8.32 -3.69
C ASP A 383 0.14 -9.63 -4.35
N VAL A 384 -0.77 -10.35 -3.70
CA VAL A 384 -1.47 -11.51 -4.26
C VAL A 384 -2.82 -11.06 -4.81
N LEU A 385 -2.92 -10.93 -6.12
CA LEU A 385 -4.10 -10.39 -6.80
C LEU A 385 -5.28 -11.38 -6.83
N GLY A 386 -5.01 -12.68 -6.73
CA GLY A 386 -6.03 -13.73 -6.73
C GLY A 386 -5.63 -14.98 -7.55
N PHE A 387 -6.62 -15.66 -8.11
CA PHE A 387 -6.44 -17.01 -8.65
C PHE A 387 -7.06 -17.20 -10.02
N ASN A 388 -6.37 -17.97 -10.88
CA ASN A 388 -6.98 -18.60 -12.03
C ASN A 388 -7.29 -20.07 -11.68
N THR A 389 -8.57 -20.36 -11.43
CA THR A 389 -9.01 -21.70 -10.97
C THR A 389 -8.83 -22.79 -12.02
N LYS A 390 -9.02 -22.47 -13.30
CA LYS A 390 -8.88 -23.41 -14.42
C LYS A 390 -7.42 -23.83 -14.64
N ARG A 391 -6.49 -22.86 -14.56
CA ARG A 391 -5.06 -23.12 -14.72
C ARG A 391 -4.36 -23.50 -13.43
N LYS A 392 -5.06 -23.40 -12.27
CA LYS A 392 -4.52 -23.59 -10.92
C LYS A 392 -3.29 -22.71 -10.67
N GLU A 393 -3.44 -21.44 -10.97
CA GLU A 393 -2.41 -20.42 -10.87
C GLU A 393 -2.79 -19.36 -9.83
N ILE A 394 -1.77 -18.86 -9.14
CA ILE A 394 -1.83 -17.66 -8.31
C ILE A 394 -1.32 -16.50 -9.16
N ILE A 395 -2.09 -15.42 -9.23
CA ILE A 395 -1.71 -14.19 -9.91
C ILE A 395 -1.22 -13.20 -8.85
N PHE A 396 -0.05 -12.60 -9.08
CA PHE A 396 0.58 -11.72 -8.10
C PHE A 396 1.39 -10.61 -8.78
N THR A 397 1.69 -9.57 -8.01
CA THR A 397 2.64 -8.52 -8.39
C THR A 397 3.97 -8.79 -7.69
N ALA A 398 5.07 -8.59 -8.40
CA ALA A 398 6.42 -8.68 -7.83
C ALA A 398 7.19 -7.39 -8.06
N VAL A 399 8.13 -7.09 -7.14
CA VAL A 399 8.94 -5.87 -7.15
C VAL A 399 10.38 -6.15 -6.71
N GLU A 400 11.33 -5.43 -7.29
CA GLU A 400 12.71 -5.32 -6.82
C GLU A 400 13.25 -3.94 -7.23
N GLY A 401 13.52 -3.11 -6.23
CA GLY A 401 13.99 -1.74 -6.46
C GLY A 401 13.02 -0.93 -7.32
N LEU A 402 13.46 -0.53 -8.52
CA LEU A 402 12.65 0.29 -9.45
C LEU A 402 11.80 -0.54 -10.41
N ARG A 403 11.92 -1.86 -10.42
CA ARG A 403 11.24 -2.75 -11.36
C ARG A 403 10.05 -3.43 -10.71
N SER A 404 8.93 -3.47 -11.39
CA SER A 404 7.77 -4.24 -10.97
C SER A 404 7.03 -4.86 -12.15
N GLY A 405 6.11 -5.80 -11.87
CA GLY A 405 5.29 -6.44 -12.90
C GLY A 405 4.37 -7.51 -12.33
N HIS A 406 3.50 -8.03 -13.20
CA HIS A 406 2.55 -9.07 -12.86
C HIS A 406 2.99 -10.44 -13.33
N PHE A 407 2.71 -11.46 -12.51
CA PHE A 407 3.13 -12.84 -12.72
C PHE A 407 2.01 -13.82 -12.37
N ALA A 408 2.13 -15.01 -12.92
CA ALA A 408 1.38 -16.18 -12.48
C ALA A 408 2.34 -17.28 -12.05
N VAL A 409 2.05 -17.98 -10.95
CA VAL A 409 2.73 -19.22 -10.57
C VAL A 409 1.75 -20.38 -10.54
N ASN A 410 2.07 -21.45 -11.25
CA ASN A 410 1.27 -22.68 -11.23
C ASN A 410 1.55 -23.45 -9.95
N VAL A 411 0.51 -23.69 -9.14
CA VAL A 411 0.62 -24.33 -7.81
C VAL A 411 1.16 -25.77 -7.88
N SER A 412 0.80 -26.51 -8.94
CA SER A 412 1.16 -27.91 -9.08
C SER A 412 2.65 -28.12 -9.38
N ASN A 413 3.21 -27.36 -10.33
CA ASN A 413 4.59 -27.53 -10.79
C ASN A 413 5.55 -26.39 -10.42
N GLY A 414 5.05 -25.27 -9.85
CA GLY A 414 5.86 -24.12 -9.46
C GLY A 414 6.37 -23.29 -10.65
N LYS A 415 5.85 -23.51 -11.87
CA LYS A 415 6.28 -22.73 -13.04
C LYS A 415 5.75 -21.30 -12.96
N ILE A 416 6.65 -20.33 -13.05
CA ILE A 416 6.32 -18.91 -13.15
C ILE A 416 6.12 -18.53 -14.62
N SER A 417 5.18 -17.64 -14.91
CA SER A 417 4.77 -17.25 -16.26
C SER A 417 5.87 -16.64 -17.11
N GLN A 418 6.79 -15.90 -16.48
CA GLN A 418 7.93 -15.24 -17.12
C GLN A 418 9.05 -15.00 -16.12
N PRO A 419 10.32 -14.84 -16.56
CA PRO A 419 11.41 -14.42 -15.69
C PRO A 419 11.22 -12.98 -15.19
N PHE A 420 11.61 -12.71 -13.93
CA PHE A 420 11.52 -11.36 -13.34
C PHE A 420 12.40 -10.34 -14.07
N GLU A 421 13.50 -10.79 -14.65
CA GLU A 421 14.45 -9.98 -15.42
C GLU A 421 13.83 -9.29 -16.64
N ASN A 422 12.65 -9.73 -17.07
CA ASN A 422 11.88 -9.07 -18.13
C ASN A 422 11.17 -7.79 -17.66
N CYS A 423 11.06 -7.55 -16.34
CA CYS A 423 10.47 -6.34 -15.81
C CYS A 423 11.30 -5.12 -16.12
N LYS A 424 10.62 -4.04 -16.48
CA LYS A 424 11.18 -2.71 -16.68
C LYS A 424 10.99 -1.86 -15.44
N GLU A 425 11.67 -0.73 -15.38
CA GLU A 425 11.40 0.30 -14.39
C GLU A 425 9.98 0.84 -14.59
N SER A 426 9.13 0.59 -13.61
CA SER A 426 7.71 0.92 -13.61
C SER A 426 7.13 0.64 -12.22
N GLU A 427 5.94 1.15 -11.99
CA GLU A 427 5.18 0.91 -10.76
C GLU A 427 3.79 0.42 -11.14
N HIS A 428 3.54 -0.87 -10.90
CA HIS A 428 2.31 -1.58 -11.29
C HIS A 428 1.39 -1.82 -10.12
N SER A 429 0.08 -1.70 -10.37
CA SER A 429 -0.99 -2.21 -9.50
C SER A 429 -2.03 -2.94 -10.35
N GLY A 430 -2.57 -4.04 -9.83
CA GLY A 430 -3.47 -4.91 -10.57
C GLY A 430 -4.80 -5.17 -9.88
N MET A 431 -5.86 -5.36 -10.67
CA MET A 431 -7.15 -5.85 -10.19
C MET A 431 -7.59 -7.01 -11.09
N LEU A 432 -7.72 -8.20 -10.51
CA LEU A 432 -8.03 -9.44 -11.22
C LEU A 432 -9.54 -9.63 -11.33
N ASN A 433 -10.02 -10.14 -12.48
CA ASN A 433 -11.43 -10.53 -12.66
C ASN A 433 -11.75 -11.85 -11.92
N ALA A 434 -13.05 -12.18 -11.79
CA ALA A 434 -13.48 -13.33 -10.99
C ALA A 434 -12.91 -14.67 -11.47
N SER A 435 -12.77 -14.88 -12.78
CA SER A 435 -12.20 -16.11 -13.34
C SER A 435 -10.66 -16.16 -13.33
N GLY A 436 -10.00 -15.05 -13.00
CA GLY A 436 -8.56 -14.94 -13.05
C GLY A 436 -7.97 -14.92 -14.45
N THR A 437 -8.76 -14.60 -15.48
CA THR A 437 -8.33 -14.62 -16.88
C THR A 437 -7.88 -13.26 -17.41
N TYR A 438 -8.38 -12.17 -16.83
CA TYR A 438 -8.04 -10.81 -17.20
C TYR A 438 -7.70 -9.96 -15.97
N LEU A 439 -6.84 -8.99 -16.19
CA LEU A 439 -6.36 -8.05 -15.20
C LEU A 439 -6.58 -6.63 -15.69
N ILE A 440 -7.08 -5.74 -14.85
CA ILE A 440 -6.92 -4.31 -15.03
C ILE A 440 -5.53 -3.99 -14.46
N ASP A 441 -4.60 -3.66 -15.36
CA ASP A 441 -3.25 -3.22 -15.00
C ASP A 441 -3.18 -1.71 -15.05
N ARG A 442 -2.88 -1.09 -13.91
CA ARG A 442 -2.59 0.35 -13.79
C ARG A 442 -1.12 0.51 -13.49
N TYR A 443 -0.41 1.24 -14.33
CA TYR A 443 1.00 1.49 -14.07
C TYR A 443 1.43 2.88 -14.51
N SER A 444 2.56 3.28 -14.01
CA SER A 444 3.29 4.48 -14.44
C SER A 444 4.76 4.12 -14.72
N THR A 445 5.40 4.95 -15.52
CA THR A 445 6.84 4.95 -15.76
C THR A 445 7.38 6.35 -15.49
N LYS A 446 8.68 6.53 -15.53
CA LYS A 446 9.27 7.86 -15.33
C LYS A 446 8.72 8.94 -16.27
N ASP A 447 8.32 8.54 -17.50
CA ASP A 447 7.87 9.45 -18.56
C ASP A 447 6.35 9.44 -18.77
N GLN A 448 5.62 8.46 -18.19
CA GLN A 448 4.17 8.30 -18.33
C GLN A 448 3.49 8.33 -16.97
N PRO A 449 2.62 9.32 -16.70
CA PRO A 449 2.00 9.46 -15.38
C PRO A 449 1.00 8.35 -15.05
N ARG A 450 0.33 7.80 -16.08
CA ARG A 450 -0.62 6.70 -15.91
C ARG A 450 -0.94 6.01 -17.23
N ILE A 451 -0.89 4.69 -17.19
CA ILE A 451 -1.38 3.81 -18.24
C ILE A 451 -2.35 2.83 -17.58
N ILE A 452 -3.49 2.58 -18.22
CA ILE A 452 -4.48 1.61 -17.76
C ILE A 452 -4.81 0.67 -18.90
N ASN A 453 -4.47 -0.61 -18.73
CA ASN A 453 -4.67 -1.65 -19.73
C ASN A 453 -5.57 -2.78 -19.21
N LEU A 454 -6.27 -3.44 -20.11
CA LEU A 454 -6.77 -4.78 -19.90
C LEU A 454 -5.73 -5.78 -20.41
N VAL A 455 -5.42 -6.77 -19.58
CA VAL A 455 -4.31 -7.70 -19.80
C VAL A 455 -4.80 -9.14 -19.66
N ASP A 456 -4.45 -10.02 -20.62
CA ASP A 456 -4.68 -11.47 -20.52
C ASP A 456 -3.65 -12.11 -19.59
N THR A 457 -4.08 -12.70 -18.48
CA THR A 457 -3.21 -13.32 -17.48
C THR A 457 -2.49 -14.59 -17.95
N LYS A 458 -2.79 -15.09 -19.15
CA LYS A 458 -2.11 -16.25 -19.72
C LYS A 458 -0.65 -15.92 -20.11
N ASN A 459 -0.44 -14.72 -20.59
CA ASN A 459 0.86 -14.28 -21.12
C ASN A 459 1.19 -12.83 -20.75
N PHE A 460 0.37 -12.18 -19.95
CA PHE A 460 0.45 -10.77 -19.53
C PHE A 460 0.57 -9.79 -20.70
N LYS A 461 -0.08 -10.11 -21.82
CA LYS A 461 -0.18 -9.20 -22.97
C LYS A 461 -1.42 -8.32 -22.85
N GLU A 462 -1.25 -7.07 -23.21
CA GLU A 462 -2.32 -6.11 -23.39
C GLU A 462 -3.34 -6.63 -24.41
N THR A 463 -4.61 -6.56 -24.05
CA THR A 463 -5.75 -6.85 -24.94
C THR A 463 -6.49 -5.59 -25.35
N ALA A 464 -6.47 -4.57 -24.50
CA ALA A 464 -6.99 -3.24 -24.79
C ALA A 464 -6.30 -2.19 -23.92
N ASN A 465 -5.94 -1.07 -24.52
CA ASN A 465 -5.56 0.14 -23.78
C ASN A 465 -6.82 0.94 -23.46
N LEU A 466 -7.06 1.24 -22.19
CA LEU A 466 -8.18 2.04 -21.72
C LEU A 466 -7.82 3.51 -21.51
N LEU A 467 -6.56 3.76 -21.16
CA LEU A 467 -6.05 5.11 -20.94
C LEU A 467 -4.52 5.11 -21.08
N THR A 468 -4.01 6.07 -21.81
CA THR A 468 -2.62 6.53 -21.72
C THR A 468 -2.68 8.02 -21.44
N ALA A 469 -2.47 8.40 -20.18
CA ALA A 469 -2.56 9.80 -19.75
C ALA A 469 -1.36 10.58 -20.25
N GLU A 470 -1.61 11.75 -20.83
CA GLU A 470 -0.56 12.70 -21.16
C GLU A 470 0.02 13.35 -19.91
N SER A 471 1.24 13.87 -20.03
CA SER A 471 1.83 14.63 -18.93
C SER A 471 0.97 15.85 -18.61
N PRO A 472 0.54 16.06 -17.34
CA PRO A 472 -0.20 17.25 -16.95
C PRO A 472 0.64 18.55 -17.06
N TYR A 473 1.94 18.41 -17.34
CA TYR A 473 2.91 19.51 -17.44
C TYR A 473 3.42 19.71 -18.87
N GLU A 474 2.67 19.27 -19.87
CA GLU A 474 3.03 19.56 -21.26
C GLU A 474 3.10 21.09 -21.50
N GLY A 475 4.16 21.55 -22.16
CA GLY A 475 4.43 22.98 -22.37
C GLY A 475 5.01 23.73 -21.17
N TYR A 476 5.33 23.02 -20.07
CA TYR A 476 6.00 23.59 -18.90
C TYR A 476 7.51 23.35 -18.94
N GLN A 477 8.25 24.26 -18.31
CA GLN A 477 9.68 24.07 -18.02
C GLN A 477 9.83 23.10 -16.84
N MET A 478 10.00 21.81 -17.13
CA MET A 478 10.19 20.80 -16.11
C MET A 478 11.68 20.53 -15.87
N PRO A 479 12.08 20.21 -14.62
CA PRO A 479 13.44 19.78 -14.31
C PRO A 479 13.77 18.44 -14.99
N SER A 480 15.03 18.21 -15.28
CA SER A 480 15.50 16.89 -15.67
C SER A 480 15.71 15.99 -14.46
N ILE A 481 15.38 14.70 -14.59
CA ILE A 481 15.50 13.70 -13.54
C ILE A 481 16.45 12.61 -13.99
N GLU A 482 17.43 12.30 -13.15
CA GLU A 482 18.40 11.22 -13.31
C GLU A 482 18.30 10.27 -12.13
N THR A 483 18.34 8.98 -12.39
CA THR A 483 18.45 7.92 -11.39
C THR A 483 19.74 7.14 -11.57
N GLY A 484 20.22 6.53 -10.52
CA GLY A 484 21.40 5.69 -10.53
C GLY A 484 21.60 4.99 -9.20
N THR A 485 22.77 4.41 -9.03
CA THR A 485 23.17 3.75 -7.77
C THR A 485 24.50 4.28 -7.27
N ILE A 486 24.64 4.33 -5.96
CA ILE A 486 25.90 4.55 -5.25
C ILE A 486 26.10 3.47 -4.19
N LYS A 487 27.34 3.26 -3.74
CA LYS A 487 27.59 2.29 -2.66
C LYS A 487 27.20 2.87 -1.31
N ALA A 488 26.55 2.04 -0.50
CA ALA A 488 26.26 2.32 0.90
C ALA A 488 27.53 2.45 1.74
N ALA A 489 27.39 2.84 2.99
CA ALA A 489 28.51 2.96 3.93
C ALA A 489 29.22 1.62 4.21
N ASP A 490 28.58 0.47 3.95
CA ASP A 490 29.20 -0.86 4.02
C ASP A 490 30.14 -1.16 2.83
N GLY A 491 30.19 -0.30 1.81
CA GLY A 491 31.03 -0.42 0.63
C GLY A 491 30.54 -1.45 -0.41
N THR A 492 29.46 -2.18 -0.15
CA THR A 492 29.00 -3.31 -0.99
C THR A 492 27.59 -3.13 -1.51
N THR A 493 26.66 -2.67 -0.68
CA THR A 493 25.23 -2.53 -1.02
C THR A 493 25.02 -1.34 -1.95
N ASP A 494 24.25 -1.56 -3.02
CA ASP A 494 23.84 -0.48 -3.93
C ASP A 494 22.62 0.26 -3.39
N LEU A 495 22.66 1.59 -3.39
CA LEU A 495 21.58 2.48 -2.99
C LEU A 495 21.07 3.23 -4.20
N HIS A 496 19.77 3.18 -4.46
CA HIS A 496 19.15 3.96 -5.54
C HIS A 496 19.05 5.43 -5.15
N TYR A 497 19.37 6.31 -6.10
CA TYR A 497 19.18 7.75 -5.94
C TYR A 497 18.38 8.38 -7.07
N ARG A 498 17.77 9.51 -6.79
CA ARG A 498 17.18 10.44 -7.76
C ARG A 498 17.85 11.80 -7.61
N LEU A 499 18.32 12.34 -8.73
CA LEU A 499 18.90 13.69 -8.85
C LEU A 499 18.05 14.50 -9.82
N MET A 500 17.55 15.66 -9.38
CA MET A 500 16.80 16.58 -10.23
C MET A 500 17.63 17.85 -10.46
N LYS A 501 17.73 18.25 -11.73
CA LYS A 501 18.43 19.47 -12.16
C LYS A 501 17.42 20.47 -12.69
N PRO A 502 17.63 21.79 -12.48
CA PRO A 502 16.78 22.82 -13.08
C PRO A 502 16.60 22.65 -14.58
N ALA A 503 15.44 23.05 -15.12
CA ALA A 503 15.16 22.95 -16.58
C ALA A 503 16.17 23.71 -17.44
N ASN A 504 16.72 24.81 -16.91
CA ASN A 504 17.77 25.63 -17.54
C ASN A 504 19.15 25.38 -16.93
N PHE A 505 19.44 24.12 -16.61
CA PHE A 505 20.71 23.69 -16.01
C PHE A 505 21.90 24.08 -16.89
N ASP A 506 22.90 24.69 -16.25
CA ASP A 506 24.17 25.11 -16.85
C ASP A 506 25.32 24.44 -16.09
N PRO A 507 26.07 23.50 -16.67
CA PRO A 507 27.11 22.75 -15.98
C PRO A 507 28.31 23.63 -15.54
N ALA A 508 28.40 24.88 -16.01
CA ALA A 508 29.43 25.83 -15.59
C ALA A 508 29.07 26.57 -14.30
N LYS A 509 27.83 26.48 -13.85
CA LYS A 509 27.35 27.10 -12.61
C LYS A 509 27.43 26.18 -11.41
N LYS A 510 27.46 26.76 -10.22
CA LYS A 510 27.34 26.08 -8.93
C LYS A 510 25.91 26.20 -8.40
N TYR A 511 25.32 25.08 -8.01
CA TYR A 511 23.94 25.02 -7.52
C TYR A 511 23.89 24.58 -6.06
N PRO A 512 23.07 25.22 -5.21
CA PRO A 512 22.75 24.71 -3.90
C PRO A 512 21.94 23.41 -4.01
N VAL A 513 22.06 22.55 -3.03
CA VAL A 513 21.38 21.26 -2.99
C VAL A 513 20.39 21.19 -1.82
N ILE A 514 19.22 20.60 -2.08
CA ILE A 514 18.29 20.18 -1.05
C ILE A 514 18.18 18.66 -1.10
N VAL A 515 18.55 18.02 0.00
CA VAL A 515 18.35 16.57 0.20
C VAL A 515 16.99 16.36 0.84
N TYR A 516 16.14 15.58 0.18
CA TYR A 516 14.94 15.03 0.80
C TYR A 516 15.25 13.66 1.36
N VAL A 517 14.92 13.44 2.63
CA VAL A 517 15.08 12.16 3.30
C VAL A 517 13.77 11.72 3.95
N TYR A 518 13.39 10.46 3.76
CA TYR A 518 12.51 9.73 4.67
C TYR A 518 13.34 8.68 5.41
N GLY A 519 13.91 7.72 4.70
CA GLY A 519 14.94 6.79 5.14
C GLY A 519 14.46 5.65 6.04
N GLY A 520 13.20 5.66 6.47
CA GLY A 520 12.65 4.70 7.42
C GLY A 520 12.05 3.45 6.80
N PRO A 521 11.65 2.48 7.64
CA PRO A 521 10.98 1.26 7.24
C PRO A 521 9.73 1.51 6.39
N HIS A 522 9.40 0.55 5.53
CA HIS A 522 8.23 0.56 4.62
C HIS A 522 8.15 1.74 3.65
N ALA A 523 9.24 2.48 3.46
CA ALA A 523 9.29 3.59 2.53
C ALA A 523 10.29 3.32 1.40
N GLN A 524 9.90 3.73 0.20
CA GLN A 524 10.75 3.82 -0.97
C GLN A 524 10.49 5.17 -1.65
N CYS A 525 11.50 6.02 -1.73
CA CYS A 525 11.37 7.38 -2.26
C CYS A 525 11.81 7.49 -3.73
N VAL A 526 12.60 6.54 -4.21
CA VAL A 526 13.04 6.44 -5.59
C VAL A 526 12.37 5.23 -6.22
N THR A 527 11.39 5.45 -7.10
CA THR A 527 10.58 4.38 -7.71
C THR A 527 10.75 4.34 -9.22
N GLY A 528 10.27 3.25 -9.85
CA GLY A 528 10.21 3.17 -11.31
C GLY A 528 9.02 3.92 -11.94
N GLY A 529 8.14 4.48 -11.11
CA GLY A 529 6.94 5.18 -11.51
C GLY A 529 7.16 6.62 -11.99
N TRP A 530 6.06 7.37 -12.08
CA TRP A 530 6.05 8.74 -12.60
C TRP A 530 7.09 9.64 -11.94
N GLN A 531 7.91 10.28 -12.78
CA GLN A 531 9.03 11.13 -12.35
C GLN A 531 9.94 10.49 -11.29
N ASN A 532 10.05 9.15 -11.31
CA ASN A 532 10.81 8.35 -10.34
C ASN A 532 10.45 8.66 -8.87
N GLY A 533 9.16 8.91 -8.60
CA GLY A 533 8.65 9.25 -7.27
C GLY A 533 8.93 10.68 -6.81
N ALA A 534 9.34 11.59 -7.70
CA ALA A 534 9.53 12.99 -7.36
C ALA A 534 8.19 13.65 -6.94
N ARG A 535 8.24 14.49 -5.91
CA ARG A 535 7.09 15.22 -5.41
C ARG A 535 7.00 16.60 -6.06
N GLY A 536 5.82 17.19 -6.06
CA GLY A 536 5.62 18.53 -6.59
C GLY A 536 6.52 19.61 -5.95
N TRP A 537 6.81 19.47 -4.65
CA TRP A 537 7.77 20.33 -3.97
C TRP A 537 9.18 20.22 -4.56
N ASP A 538 9.65 19.01 -4.86
CA ASP A 538 10.97 18.78 -5.46
C ASP A 538 11.04 19.47 -6.84
N THR A 539 10.00 19.31 -7.64
CA THR A 539 9.85 19.98 -8.96
C THR A 539 9.86 21.51 -8.83
N TYR A 540 9.13 22.05 -7.85
CA TYR A 540 9.08 23.49 -7.60
C TYR A 540 10.45 24.05 -7.23
N MET A 541 11.16 23.40 -6.29
CA MET A 541 12.47 23.87 -5.84
C MET A 541 13.54 23.73 -6.91
N ALA A 542 13.50 22.68 -7.72
CA ALA A 542 14.36 22.57 -8.90
C ALA A 542 14.10 23.74 -9.88
N GLY A 543 12.83 24.12 -10.10
CA GLY A 543 12.45 25.32 -10.87
C GLY A 543 12.96 26.64 -10.29
N LYS A 544 13.27 26.68 -8.99
CA LYS A 544 13.90 27.83 -8.29
C LYS A 544 15.44 27.82 -8.36
N GLY A 545 16.03 26.83 -9.00
CA GLY A 545 17.49 26.75 -9.20
C GLY A 545 18.23 25.95 -8.16
N TYR A 546 17.55 25.04 -7.46
CA TYR A 546 18.16 24.05 -6.58
C TYR A 546 18.34 22.72 -7.30
N ILE A 547 19.39 21.98 -6.94
CA ILE A 547 19.45 20.55 -7.20
C ILE A 547 18.70 19.85 -6.08
N MET A 548 17.76 18.98 -6.46
CA MET A 548 17.04 18.13 -5.50
C MET A 548 17.63 16.74 -5.54
N PHE A 549 17.91 16.18 -4.38
CA PHE A 549 18.51 14.87 -4.24
C PHE A 549 17.77 14.01 -3.22
N THR A 550 17.61 12.75 -3.54
CA THR A 550 16.99 11.74 -2.67
C THR A 550 17.71 10.42 -2.87
N ILE A 551 17.98 9.71 -1.79
CA ILE A 551 18.59 8.38 -1.79
C ILE A 551 17.79 7.46 -0.87
N ASP A 552 17.51 6.23 -1.31
CA ASP A 552 16.95 5.17 -0.48
C ASP A 552 18.10 4.43 0.21
N ASN A 553 18.33 4.78 1.47
CA ASN A 553 19.33 4.16 2.33
C ASN A 553 18.90 2.76 2.77
N ARG A 554 19.83 1.96 3.31
CA ARG A 554 19.51 0.71 4.02
C ARG A 554 18.51 1.02 5.14
N GLY A 555 17.56 0.11 5.35
CA GLY A 555 16.38 0.31 6.21
C GLY A 555 15.11 0.61 5.44
N SER A 556 15.20 1.10 4.19
CA SER A 556 14.01 1.28 3.34
C SER A 556 13.54 -0.04 2.69
N SER A 557 12.37 -0.03 2.02
CA SER A 557 11.68 -1.24 1.56
C SER A 557 12.07 -1.71 0.15
N ASN A 558 11.50 -2.86 -0.24
CA ASN A 558 11.57 -3.45 -1.58
C ASN A 558 12.97 -3.91 -2.04
N ARG A 559 13.84 -4.23 -1.09
CA ARG A 559 15.21 -4.68 -1.34
C ARG A 559 15.58 -5.97 -0.58
N GLY A 560 14.60 -6.58 0.11
CA GLY A 560 14.76 -7.77 0.93
C GLY A 560 15.14 -7.50 2.38
N LEU A 561 14.97 -8.52 3.21
CA LEU A 561 15.05 -8.40 4.68
C LEU A 561 16.41 -7.91 5.19
N ALA A 562 17.52 -8.35 4.59
CA ALA A 562 18.84 -7.93 5.01
C ALA A 562 19.09 -6.43 4.80
N PHE A 563 18.49 -5.85 3.76
CA PHE A 563 18.52 -4.43 3.50
C PHE A 563 17.62 -3.67 4.48
N GLU A 564 16.41 -4.18 4.72
CA GLU A 564 15.41 -3.56 5.59
C GLU A 564 15.86 -3.56 7.06
N ASN A 565 16.40 -4.66 7.56
CA ASN A 565 16.76 -4.81 8.97
C ASN A 565 18.22 -4.43 9.30
N ALA A 566 18.94 -3.77 8.38
CA ALA A 566 20.30 -3.27 8.61
C ALA A 566 20.37 -2.24 9.75
N THR A 567 19.27 -1.54 9.99
CA THR A 567 19.13 -0.43 10.95
C THR A 567 18.62 -0.87 12.33
N PHE A 568 18.35 -2.16 12.51
CA PHE A 568 17.81 -2.71 13.75
C PHE A 568 18.62 -2.32 14.97
N ARG A 569 17.94 -1.80 16.02
CA ARG A 569 18.46 -1.29 17.29
C ARG A 569 19.25 0.03 17.19
N ARG A 570 19.37 0.62 15.99
CA ARG A 570 20.20 1.81 15.74
C ARG A 570 19.59 2.73 14.67
N LEU A 571 18.30 3.04 14.84
CA LEU A 571 17.59 3.92 13.90
C LEU A 571 18.28 5.30 13.81
N GLY A 572 18.39 5.80 12.58
CA GLY A 572 19.05 7.10 12.28
C GLY A 572 20.57 7.02 12.18
N ILE A 573 21.21 5.92 12.57
CA ILE A 573 22.68 5.76 12.57
C ILE A 573 23.15 5.22 11.21
N GLU A 574 22.71 4.03 10.83
CA GLU A 574 23.13 3.40 9.56
C GLU A 574 22.57 4.16 8.37
N GLU A 575 21.33 4.61 8.48
CA GLU A 575 20.69 5.49 7.49
C GLU A 575 21.50 6.78 7.30
N GLY A 576 21.93 7.41 8.40
CA GLY A 576 22.73 8.63 8.38
C GLY A 576 24.06 8.45 7.67
N LYS A 577 24.76 7.33 7.92
CA LYS A 577 26.02 7.00 7.22
C LYS A 577 25.79 6.85 5.71
N ASP A 578 24.70 6.21 5.30
CA ASP A 578 24.35 6.04 3.88
C ASP A 578 23.97 7.38 3.24
N GLN A 579 23.25 8.26 3.95
CA GLN A 579 22.93 9.62 3.47
C GLN A 579 24.22 10.45 3.25
N VAL A 580 25.23 10.29 4.10
CA VAL A 580 26.55 10.93 3.93
C VAL A 580 27.25 10.42 2.66
N LYS A 581 27.10 9.13 2.29
CA LYS A 581 27.60 8.64 0.99
C LYS A 581 26.91 9.34 -0.19
N GLY A 582 25.63 9.63 -0.07
CA GLY A 582 24.91 10.48 -1.03
C GLY A 582 25.52 11.88 -1.15
N VAL A 583 25.89 12.49 -0.03
CA VAL A 583 26.55 13.80 -0.04
C VAL A 583 27.97 13.74 -0.62
N GLU A 584 28.74 12.69 -0.32
CA GLU A 584 30.05 12.48 -0.94
C GLU A 584 29.94 12.41 -2.48
N PHE A 585 28.94 11.69 -2.99
CA PHE A 585 28.64 11.66 -4.42
C PHE A 585 28.30 13.06 -4.96
N LEU A 586 27.41 13.80 -4.28
CA LEU A 586 27.05 15.17 -4.68
C LEU A 586 28.28 16.09 -4.75
N LYS A 587 29.19 16.03 -3.76
CA LYS A 587 30.42 16.82 -3.72
C LYS A 587 31.40 16.50 -4.85
N SER A 588 31.32 15.30 -5.45
CA SER A 588 32.11 14.92 -6.63
C SER A 588 31.63 15.58 -7.92
N LEU A 589 30.42 16.13 -7.95
CA LEU A 589 29.82 16.77 -9.13
C LEU A 589 30.28 18.23 -9.23
N SER A 590 30.91 18.58 -10.35
CA SER A 590 31.53 19.92 -10.56
C SER A 590 30.54 21.09 -10.39
N TYR A 591 29.26 20.87 -10.63
CA TYR A 591 28.19 21.86 -10.56
C TYR A 591 27.50 21.95 -9.19
N VAL A 592 27.88 21.16 -8.21
CA VAL A 592 27.34 21.24 -6.84
C VAL A 592 28.11 22.26 -6.02
N ASP A 593 27.39 23.12 -5.30
CA ASP A 593 27.95 23.98 -4.26
C ASP A 593 27.96 23.25 -2.92
N SER A 594 29.13 22.72 -2.57
CA SER A 594 29.32 21.91 -1.34
C SER A 594 29.09 22.69 -0.04
N GLU A 595 29.10 24.02 -0.09
CA GLU A 595 28.86 24.87 1.09
C GLU A 595 27.37 25.23 1.28
N ARG A 596 26.51 24.84 0.35
CA ARG A 596 25.08 25.13 0.39
C ARG A 596 24.26 23.85 0.21
N ILE A 597 24.35 22.94 1.19
CA ILE A 597 23.57 21.69 1.23
C ILE A 597 22.59 21.78 2.41
N GLY A 598 21.30 21.68 2.12
CA GLY A 598 20.23 21.58 3.09
C GLY A 598 19.58 20.20 3.08
N VAL A 599 18.85 19.87 4.15
CA VAL A 599 18.11 18.60 4.28
C VAL A 599 16.72 18.85 4.84
N HIS A 600 15.73 18.08 4.35
CA HIS A 600 14.38 18.10 4.93
C HIS A 600 13.71 16.73 4.84
N GLY A 601 12.76 16.51 5.75
CA GLY A 601 11.95 15.30 5.79
C GLY A 601 10.82 15.41 6.80
N TRP A 602 9.86 14.51 6.71
CA TRP A 602 8.67 14.47 7.56
C TRP A 602 8.58 13.15 8.31
N SER A 603 8.05 13.14 9.56
CA SER A 603 7.89 11.94 10.39
C SER A 603 9.24 11.27 10.67
N PHE A 604 9.48 10.04 10.22
CA PHE A 604 10.80 9.40 10.25
C PHE A 604 11.85 10.25 9.50
N GLY A 605 11.46 10.88 8.39
CA GLY A 605 12.32 11.84 7.69
C GLY A 605 12.62 13.10 8.50
N GLY A 606 11.72 13.50 9.39
CA GLY A 606 11.96 14.54 10.39
C GLY A 606 13.01 14.10 11.42
N HIS A 607 12.91 12.87 11.93
CA HIS A 607 13.95 12.23 12.75
C HIS A 607 15.30 12.23 12.03
N MET A 608 15.34 11.73 10.79
CA MET A 608 16.56 11.71 9.97
C MET A 608 17.15 13.11 9.75
N THR A 609 16.30 14.11 9.46
CA THR A 609 16.73 15.50 9.30
C THR A 609 17.41 16.01 10.57
N THR A 610 16.80 15.76 11.73
CA THR A 610 17.35 16.15 13.04
C THR A 610 18.67 15.43 13.31
N ALA A 611 18.70 14.11 13.11
CA ALA A 611 19.91 13.31 13.30
C ALA A 611 21.05 13.76 12.39
N LEU A 612 20.79 14.04 11.12
CA LEU A 612 21.78 14.51 10.15
C LEU A 612 22.32 15.89 10.51
N MET A 613 21.47 16.83 10.92
CA MET A 613 21.88 18.17 11.34
C MET A 613 22.77 18.16 12.59
N LEU A 614 22.45 17.28 13.56
CA LEU A 614 23.20 17.21 14.81
C LEU A 614 24.51 16.41 14.69
N ARG A 615 24.52 15.35 13.87
CA ARG A 615 25.70 14.46 13.71
C ARG A 615 26.70 14.97 12.68
N TYR A 616 26.23 15.71 11.66
CA TYR A 616 27.04 16.17 10.52
C TYR A 616 26.85 17.67 10.26
N PRO A 617 27.03 18.54 11.26
CA PRO A 617 26.83 20.00 11.14
C PRO A 617 27.78 20.65 10.13
N GLU A 618 28.92 20.01 9.85
CA GLU A 618 29.86 20.45 8.82
C GLU A 618 29.33 20.23 7.39
N ILE A 619 28.35 19.34 7.21
CA ILE A 619 27.78 19.00 5.91
C ILE A 619 26.50 19.81 5.66
N PHE A 620 25.53 19.66 6.54
CA PHE A 620 24.20 20.26 6.35
C PHE A 620 24.11 21.63 7.01
N LYS A 621 23.79 22.65 6.21
CA LYS A 621 23.77 24.06 6.67
C LYS A 621 22.37 24.53 7.08
N VAL A 622 21.32 23.87 6.54
CA VAL A 622 19.91 24.19 6.83
C VAL A 622 19.15 22.86 6.93
N GLY A 623 18.29 22.75 7.94
CA GLY A 623 17.39 21.60 8.10
C GLY A 623 15.96 22.03 8.36
N VAL A 624 14.99 21.30 7.77
CA VAL A 624 13.55 21.45 8.05
C VAL A 624 13.00 20.09 8.44
N ALA A 625 12.81 19.87 9.74
CA ALA A 625 12.29 18.65 10.31
C ALA A 625 10.78 18.80 10.60
N GLY A 626 9.94 18.11 9.83
CA GLY A 626 8.49 18.11 10.01
C GLY A 626 8.05 16.93 10.87
N GLY A 627 7.31 17.16 11.96
CA GLY A 627 6.75 16.12 12.85
C GLY A 627 7.77 15.05 13.28
N PRO A 628 9.00 15.42 13.71
CA PRO A 628 10.07 14.47 13.92
C PRO A 628 9.83 13.60 15.16
N VAL A 629 10.23 12.33 15.10
CA VAL A 629 10.48 11.53 16.30
C VAL A 629 11.82 11.96 16.87
N ILE A 630 11.81 12.64 18.01
CA ILE A 630 13.03 13.16 18.64
C ILE A 630 13.66 12.14 19.58
N ASP A 631 12.83 11.32 20.22
CA ASP A 631 13.24 10.28 21.15
C ASP A 631 12.33 9.07 20.98
N TRP A 632 12.91 7.95 20.61
CA TRP A 632 12.18 6.69 20.36
C TRP A 632 11.53 6.12 21.63
N GLY A 633 12.00 6.49 22.81
CA GLY A 633 11.38 6.12 24.08
C GLY A 633 9.96 6.67 24.27
N TYR A 634 9.60 7.74 23.54
CA TYR A 634 8.25 8.31 23.53
C TYR A 634 7.38 7.80 22.37
N TYR A 635 7.93 6.96 21.49
CA TYR A 635 7.14 6.41 20.39
C TYR A 635 6.38 5.15 20.82
N GLU A 636 5.39 4.73 20.02
CA GLU A 636 4.53 3.62 20.40
C GLU A 636 5.24 2.26 20.31
N VAL A 637 4.75 1.30 21.10
CA VAL A 637 5.37 -0.03 21.35
C VAL A 637 5.56 -0.83 20.07
N MET A 638 4.51 -1.01 19.25
CA MET A 638 4.53 -1.95 18.12
C MET A 638 5.55 -1.57 17.06
N TYR A 639 5.63 -0.28 16.71
CA TYR A 639 6.63 0.23 15.76
C TYR A 639 7.99 0.41 16.45
N GLY A 640 8.00 1.12 17.59
CA GLY A 640 9.25 1.48 18.29
C GLY A 640 10.05 0.25 18.70
N GLU A 641 9.42 -0.70 19.38
CA GLU A 641 10.11 -1.91 19.87
C GLU A 641 10.45 -2.91 18.75
N ARG A 642 9.72 -2.93 17.62
CA ARG A 642 10.12 -3.75 16.47
C ARG A 642 11.51 -3.40 15.96
N TYR A 643 11.81 -2.13 15.87
CA TYR A 643 13.05 -1.67 15.25
C TYR A 643 14.15 -1.32 16.26
N MET A 644 13.77 -1.09 17.53
CA MET A 644 14.71 -0.65 18.59
C MET A 644 14.80 -1.62 19.78
N ASP A 645 13.97 -2.68 19.85
CA ASP A 645 13.69 -3.44 21.07
C ASP A 645 13.14 -2.51 22.19
N THR A 646 13.12 -2.98 23.46
CA THR A 646 12.71 -2.13 24.57
C THR A 646 13.86 -1.21 25.03
N PRO A 647 13.56 -0.04 25.64
CA PRO A 647 14.62 0.80 26.24
C PRO A 647 15.48 0.08 27.28
N GLU A 648 14.93 -0.92 27.98
CA GLU A 648 15.66 -1.74 28.95
C GLU A 648 16.63 -2.70 28.27
N SER A 649 16.24 -3.36 27.18
CA SER A 649 17.07 -4.32 26.46
C SER A 649 18.08 -3.68 25.50
N ASN A 650 17.85 -2.42 25.10
CA ASN A 650 18.71 -1.66 24.18
C ASN A 650 19.01 -0.22 24.68
N PRO A 651 19.48 -0.01 25.92
CA PRO A 651 19.64 1.34 26.47
C PRO A 651 20.63 2.19 25.66
N GLU A 652 21.71 1.60 25.15
CA GLU A 652 22.70 2.32 24.34
C GLU A 652 22.14 2.76 22.98
N GLY A 653 21.32 1.91 22.33
CA GLY A 653 20.67 2.28 21.08
C GLY A 653 19.73 3.47 21.24
N TYR A 654 18.88 3.47 22.27
CA TYR A 654 17.99 4.60 22.59
C TYR A 654 18.73 5.89 22.94
N LYS A 655 19.90 5.77 23.59
CA LYS A 655 20.74 6.92 23.90
C LYS A 655 21.47 7.48 22.68
N GLU A 656 21.83 6.61 21.74
CA GLU A 656 22.58 6.97 20.54
C GLU A 656 21.67 7.57 19.44
N CYS A 657 20.38 7.17 19.36
CA CYS A 657 19.45 7.56 18.29
C CYS A 657 18.80 8.94 18.46
#